data_ed84b0c1da2a1c6cfe4a5daf3df4aed1
#
_entry.id   ed84b0c1da2a1c6cfe4a5daf3df4aed1
#
_cell.length_a   1.000
_cell.length_b   1.000
_cell.length_c   1.000
_cell.angle_alpha   90.00
_cell.angle_beta   90.00
_cell.angle_gamma   90.00
#
_symmetry.space_group_name_H-M   'P 1'
#
loop_
_entity.id
_entity.type
_entity.pdbx_description
1 polymer ?
#
loop_
_entity_poly.entity_id
_entity_poly.type
_entity_poly.pdbx_seq_one_letter_code
_entity_poly.pdbx_strand_id
1 'polypeptide(L)'
;MKKLIYPAALILLFIILTTTILPADAVYGSNTDWLSQHAALAETIRDACVEQHTLLPDWIDLGSGSSGYQFSYYGFLRPDILIGCLFPQIPMVYILIGYMLALYLASVLLCYMWLQSEDISPFFSFIGSVLFLTAGCLFHMHRQIMFVNYLPFLILAFLCVKKRKFRFLPLCMLLICLHSFYFAIAAFAAIGWYWLRTEKETFWKDSFFKKYIPSAVLSVCMAAALLLPTGLVLMEHRRSGGGFSLLKILELFGPNISMNGILFNEYGLGLTLICFYTILAGLNKKNPAKKEFFPDSVLFLSFGLFGIFSYILNGTLYARPKILIPFLPLFILHCVRYLKSAHTETDRVSSYPLYPFAVMLPLGLLWFSQVQFPWILIELGILFLFCLIQRRKQNLILQMFKNPRIFARVELLVYLLILIAPVGMYITTARKENWVKKADVSAKETYTKLAEIPMDPLYHFDSLTEPLANGNRAPEAKITRSSMYSSVTNSAYSDLYYDVLNTPIRINNRIALLTSDNPFMLHLLGVRYIETEKDHIPAGYTPLYSSAKDTVVAENKNVLPNVYFTSDTISEKEFDRFNQIEQLEAISRKTIIENTSTDTDSDVYLPGKFITPFAPKLSADGKLPDSLTIKKTADKYDIISKCQQSLTFYVENTGFGNILLLSFQVDNKTIDPVVIDINNIRNKLSGLFAPYPNGNNTFHYQFSADSDSGMTKLKVTFPKGHFTVSNVQWHLCNKHIFDDENTITKAVCDSRTERSAFLSGTTVFSGSIHAESNGVLASAIPRQNGLELYIDGR
;
A
#
# COMPACT_ATOMS: atom_id res chain seq x y z
N MET A 1 -9.14 20.99 -39.14
CA MET A 1 -8.19 19.85 -39.18
C MET A 1 -6.92 20.10 -38.38
N LYS A 2 -6.17 21.19 -38.51
CA LYS A 2 -4.90 21.42 -37.77
C LYS A 2 -5.02 21.43 -36.25
N LYS A 3 -6.17 21.80 -35.65
CA LYS A 3 -6.39 21.84 -34.18
C LYS A 3 -6.53 20.47 -33.53
N LEU A 4 -6.84 19.40 -34.27
CA LEU A 4 -7.06 18.05 -33.77
C LEU A 4 -5.84 17.13 -33.90
N ILE A 5 -4.79 17.56 -34.63
CA ILE A 5 -3.59 16.72 -34.87
C ILE A 5 -2.90 16.32 -33.55
N TYR A 6 -2.65 17.27 -32.66
CA TYR A 6 -1.95 16.99 -31.40
C TYR A 6 -2.77 16.15 -30.41
N PRO A 7 -4.07 16.42 -30.17
CA PRO A 7 -4.92 15.53 -29.39
C PRO A 7 -4.97 14.12 -29.96
N ALA A 8 -5.11 13.96 -31.29
CA ALA A 8 -5.10 12.65 -31.93
C ALA A 8 -3.74 11.94 -31.79
N ALA A 9 -2.63 12.67 -31.92
CA ALA A 9 -1.29 12.13 -31.66
C ALA A 9 -1.10 11.71 -30.19
N LEU A 10 -1.65 12.44 -29.22
CA LEU A 10 -1.63 12.06 -27.79
C LEU A 10 -2.44 10.79 -27.53
N ILE A 11 -3.63 10.67 -28.11
CA ILE A 11 -4.46 9.46 -28.00
C ILE A 11 -3.70 8.26 -28.60
N LEU A 12 -3.13 8.44 -29.79
CA LEU A 12 -2.37 7.39 -30.45
C LEU A 12 -1.14 6.97 -29.61
N LEU A 13 -0.38 7.94 -29.09
CA LEU A 13 0.77 7.67 -28.26
C LEU A 13 0.36 6.97 -26.95
N PHE A 14 -0.75 7.40 -26.33
CA PHE A 14 -1.32 6.74 -25.15
C PHE A 14 -1.65 5.28 -25.43
N ILE A 15 -2.36 4.99 -26.53
CA ILE A 15 -2.71 3.62 -26.92
C ILE A 15 -1.43 2.81 -27.16
N ILE A 16 -0.48 3.34 -27.94
CA ILE A 16 0.79 2.65 -28.21
C ILE A 16 1.52 2.34 -26.91
N LEU A 17 1.69 3.32 -26.02
CA LEU A 17 2.40 3.10 -24.77
C LEU A 17 1.70 2.06 -23.90
N THR A 18 0.39 2.20 -23.66
CA THR A 18 -0.36 1.28 -22.76
C THR A 18 -0.43 -0.14 -23.30
N THR A 19 -0.43 -0.32 -24.62
CA THR A 19 -0.47 -1.67 -25.23
C THR A 19 0.91 -2.30 -25.35
N THR A 20 1.96 -1.52 -25.64
CA THR A 20 3.33 -2.06 -25.85
C THR A 20 4.05 -2.43 -24.54
N ILE A 21 3.65 -1.83 -23.42
CA ILE A 21 4.24 -2.16 -22.13
C ILE A 21 3.63 -3.40 -21.49
N LEU A 22 2.40 -3.76 -21.88
CA LEU A 22 1.64 -4.86 -21.27
C LEU A 22 2.00 -6.20 -21.92
N PRO A 23 2.46 -7.22 -21.17
CA PRO A 23 2.62 -8.57 -21.68
C PRO A 23 1.29 -9.16 -22.17
N ALA A 24 1.34 -10.04 -23.16
CA ALA A 24 0.13 -10.60 -23.80
C ALA A 24 -0.74 -11.44 -22.84
N ASP A 25 -0.13 -12.05 -21.81
CA ASP A 25 -0.77 -12.87 -20.79
C ASP A 25 -1.17 -12.07 -19.53
N ALA A 26 -0.94 -10.74 -19.52
CA ALA A 26 -1.19 -9.88 -18.36
C ALA A 26 -2.45 -9.00 -18.54
N VAL A 27 -2.90 -8.45 -17.41
CA VAL A 27 -3.89 -7.38 -17.30
C VAL A 27 -3.21 -6.07 -16.88
N TYR A 28 -3.88 -4.93 -17.10
CA TYR A 28 -3.38 -3.63 -16.67
C TYR A 28 -3.50 -3.46 -15.16
N GLY A 29 -2.63 -4.12 -14.44
CA GLY A 29 -2.54 -4.14 -12.97
C GLY A 29 -1.22 -4.75 -12.52
N SER A 30 -0.74 -4.36 -11.35
CA SER A 30 0.53 -4.82 -10.77
C SER A 30 0.30 -5.72 -9.56
N ASN A 31 1.21 -6.69 -9.33
CA ASN A 31 1.26 -7.43 -8.08
C ASN A 31 1.70 -6.57 -6.89
N THR A 32 2.14 -5.32 -7.14
CA THR A 32 2.44 -4.34 -6.10
C THR A 32 1.15 -3.66 -5.65
N ASP A 33 0.53 -4.13 -4.58
CA ASP A 33 -0.68 -3.62 -3.91
C ASP A 33 -1.96 -3.59 -4.78
N TRP A 34 -1.89 -3.61 -6.12
CA TRP A 34 -3.09 -3.48 -6.95
C TRP A 34 -3.98 -4.71 -6.84
N LEU A 35 -3.43 -5.92 -7.02
CA LEU A 35 -4.22 -7.16 -6.95
C LEU A 35 -4.71 -7.41 -5.53
N SER A 36 -3.80 -7.29 -4.55
CA SER A 36 -4.06 -7.63 -3.14
C SER A 36 -4.93 -6.62 -2.41
N GLN A 37 -4.92 -5.36 -2.81
CA GLN A 37 -5.66 -4.29 -2.13
C GLN A 37 -6.68 -3.63 -3.05
N HIS A 38 -6.24 -2.96 -4.12
CA HIS A 38 -7.14 -2.11 -4.91
C HIS A 38 -8.21 -2.88 -5.67
N ALA A 39 -7.85 -4.00 -6.27
CA ALA A 39 -8.79 -4.85 -7.00
C ALA A 39 -9.66 -5.67 -6.03
N ALA A 40 -9.03 -6.34 -5.05
CA ALA A 40 -9.73 -7.18 -4.09
C ALA A 40 -10.69 -6.36 -3.21
N LEU A 41 -10.23 -5.26 -2.62
CA LEU A 41 -11.10 -4.43 -1.76
C LEU A 41 -12.17 -3.67 -2.55
N ALA A 42 -11.92 -3.32 -3.81
CA ALA A 42 -12.98 -2.75 -4.66
C ALA A 42 -14.10 -3.76 -4.92
N GLU A 43 -13.78 -5.03 -5.15
CA GLU A 43 -14.76 -6.13 -5.26
C GLU A 43 -15.54 -6.28 -3.95
N THR A 44 -14.83 -6.42 -2.83
CA THR A 44 -15.43 -6.59 -1.49
C THR A 44 -16.34 -5.41 -1.12
N ILE A 45 -15.92 -4.16 -1.38
CA ILE A 45 -16.74 -2.97 -1.11
C ILE A 45 -18.01 -2.99 -1.99
N ARG A 46 -17.88 -3.28 -3.30
CA ARG A 46 -19.02 -3.37 -4.21
C ARG A 46 -20.02 -4.43 -3.73
N ASP A 47 -19.51 -5.60 -3.35
CA ASP A 47 -20.34 -6.72 -2.90
C ASP A 47 -21.08 -6.36 -1.60
N ALA A 48 -20.38 -5.75 -0.64
CA ALA A 48 -20.97 -5.23 0.59
C ALA A 48 -22.03 -4.14 0.32
N CYS A 49 -21.79 -3.23 -0.65
CA CYS A 49 -22.78 -2.23 -1.05
C CYS A 49 -24.06 -2.86 -1.61
N VAL A 50 -23.91 -3.88 -2.45
CA VAL A 50 -25.03 -4.57 -3.07
C VAL A 50 -25.82 -5.38 -2.03
N GLU A 51 -25.13 -6.11 -1.16
CA GLU A 51 -25.73 -6.97 -0.15
C GLU A 51 -26.44 -6.20 0.96
N GLN A 52 -25.77 -5.13 1.47
CA GLN A 52 -26.34 -4.28 2.51
C GLN A 52 -27.28 -3.20 1.95
N HIS A 53 -27.56 -3.17 0.65
CA HIS A 53 -28.40 -2.17 -0.02
C HIS A 53 -28.02 -0.73 0.33
N THR A 54 -26.73 -0.43 0.43
CA THR A 54 -26.21 0.90 0.78
C THR A 54 -24.95 1.24 -0.02
N LEU A 55 -24.73 2.53 -0.27
CA LEU A 55 -23.49 3.01 -0.90
C LEU A 55 -22.35 3.23 0.11
N LEU A 56 -22.65 3.13 1.40
CA LEU A 56 -21.71 3.28 2.50
C LEU A 56 -21.91 2.10 3.46
N PRO A 57 -21.40 0.91 3.12
CA PRO A 57 -21.53 -0.24 4.00
C PRO A 57 -20.78 0.01 5.31
N ASP A 58 -21.44 -0.20 6.42
CA ASP A 58 -20.88 0.00 7.76
C ASP A 58 -20.09 -1.21 8.25
N TRP A 59 -20.24 -2.37 7.60
CA TRP A 59 -19.58 -3.61 7.93
C TRP A 59 -18.97 -4.32 6.73
N ILE A 60 -17.80 -4.93 6.92
CA ILE A 60 -17.11 -5.78 5.94
C ILE A 60 -16.50 -6.99 6.65
N ASP A 61 -16.75 -8.19 6.10
CA ASP A 61 -16.37 -9.47 6.67
C ASP A 61 -14.89 -9.85 6.39
N LEU A 62 -13.98 -8.93 6.70
CA LEU A 62 -12.52 -9.11 6.67
C LEU A 62 -11.91 -8.81 8.05
N GLY A 63 -10.83 -9.50 8.42
CA GLY A 63 -10.16 -9.33 9.70
C GLY A 63 -11.05 -9.69 10.88
N SER A 64 -11.76 -10.82 10.80
CA SER A 64 -12.82 -11.27 11.74
C SER A 64 -14.01 -10.32 11.83
N GLY A 65 -14.14 -9.43 10.86
CA GLY A 65 -15.16 -8.39 10.79
C GLY A 65 -14.62 -7.02 11.16
N SER A 66 -14.89 -6.05 10.30
CA SER A 66 -14.36 -4.70 10.40
C SER A 66 -15.40 -3.64 10.05
N SER A 67 -15.28 -2.46 10.65
CA SER A 67 -16.01 -1.30 10.17
C SER A 67 -15.72 -1.04 8.70
N GLY A 68 -16.75 -0.87 7.88
CA GLY A 68 -16.59 -0.58 6.46
C GLY A 68 -15.70 0.64 6.20
N TYR A 69 -15.72 1.62 7.10
CA TYR A 69 -14.91 2.83 6.96
C TYR A 69 -13.39 2.61 7.13
N GLN A 70 -12.93 1.48 7.64
CA GLN A 70 -11.51 1.10 7.57
C GLN A 70 -11.04 0.94 6.12
N PHE A 71 -11.96 0.61 5.22
CA PHE A 71 -11.70 0.39 3.79
C PHE A 71 -12.08 1.58 2.90
N SER A 72 -12.58 2.67 3.46
CA SER A 72 -13.02 3.85 2.72
C SER A 72 -11.97 4.42 1.75
N TYR A 73 -10.70 4.28 2.09
CA TYR A 73 -9.55 4.65 1.27
C TYR A 73 -9.51 3.95 -0.09
N TYR A 74 -10.14 2.77 -0.20
CA TYR A 74 -10.13 1.94 -1.40
C TYR A 74 -11.33 2.15 -2.33
N GLY A 75 -12.28 3.02 -1.99
CA GLY A 75 -13.24 3.42 -2.99
C GLY A 75 -14.66 3.78 -2.56
N PHE A 76 -14.96 4.03 -1.30
CA PHE A 76 -16.30 4.49 -0.88
C PHE A 76 -16.73 5.72 -1.69
N LEU A 77 -17.92 5.65 -2.29
CA LEU A 77 -18.51 6.68 -3.17
C LEU A 77 -17.66 7.01 -4.41
N ARG A 78 -16.64 6.24 -4.71
CA ARG A 78 -15.84 6.43 -5.93
C ARG A 78 -16.65 5.96 -7.15
N PRO A 79 -16.62 6.70 -8.29
CA PRO A 79 -17.51 6.40 -9.41
C PRO A 79 -17.38 4.99 -10.01
N ASP A 80 -16.20 4.38 -9.99
CA ASP A 80 -16.01 3.00 -10.45
C ASP A 80 -16.74 1.98 -9.57
N ILE A 81 -16.75 2.19 -8.25
CA ILE A 81 -17.53 1.36 -7.32
C ILE A 81 -19.03 1.53 -7.60
N LEU A 82 -19.48 2.79 -7.79
CA LEU A 82 -20.89 3.06 -8.12
C LEU A 82 -21.29 2.39 -9.44
N ILE A 83 -20.41 2.42 -10.46
CA ILE A 83 -20.63 1.68 -11.71
C ILE A 83 -20.68 0.18 -11.42
N GLY A 84 -19.79 -0.35 -10.57
CA GLY A 84 -19.80 -1.76 -10.15
C GLY A 84 -21.10 -2.17 -9.47
N CYS A 85 -21.68 -1.32 -8.62
CA CYS A 85 -23.00 -1.57 -8.00
C CYS A 85 -24.14 -1.62 -9.02
N LEU A 86 -24.06 -0.83 -10.09
CA LEU A 86 -25.05 -0.86 -11.19
C LEU A 86 -24.91 -2.10 -12.07
N PHE A 87 -23.70 -2.67 -12.16
CA PHE A 87 -23.40 -3.84 -12.99
C PHE A 87 -22.69 -4.93 -12.17
N PRO A 88 -23.34 -5.50 -11.15
CA PRO A 88 -22.71 -6.45 -10.21
C PRO A 88 -22.22 -7.74 -10.87
N GLN A 89 -22.80 -8.11 -12.04
CA GLN A 89 -22.40 -9.26 -12.84
C GLN A 89 -21.01 -9.08 -13.51
N ILE A 90 -20.50 -7.84 -13.65
CA ILE A 90 -19.19 -7.58 -14.23
C ILE A 90 -18.14 -7.62 -13.11
N PRO A 91 -17.08 -8.43 -13.20
CA PRO A 91 -16.00 -8.41 -12.23
C PRO A 91 -15.40 -7.01 -12.07
N MET A 92 -15.28 -6.57 -10.82
CA MET A 92 -14.84 -5.21 -10.50
C MET A 92 -13.45 -4.87 -11.07
N VAL A 93 -12.59 -5.87 -11.23
CA VAL A 93 -11.28 -5.75 -11.88
C VAL A 93 -11.38 -5.09 -13.25
N TYR A 94 -12.32 -5.52 -14.11
CA TYR A 94 -12.44 -4.96 -15.48
C TYR A 94 -13.02 -3.55 -15.47
N ILE A 95 -13.99 -3.27 -14.58
CA ILE A 95 -14.52 -1.92 -14.37
C ILE A 95 -13.40 -1.00 -13.90
N LEU A 96 -12.60 -1.44 -12.94
CA LEU A 96 -11.47 -0.69 -12.38
C LEU A 96 -10.42 -0.38 -13.46
N ILE A 97 -10.00 -1.37 -14.27
CA ILE A 97 -9.04 -1.17 -15.36
C ILE A 97 -9.59 -0.16 -16.37
N GLY A 98 -10.82 -0.34 -16.85
CA GLY A 98 -11.44 0.57 -17.82
C GLY A 98 -11.54 1.99 -17.28
N TYR A 99 -11.97 2.14 -16.03
CA TYR A 99 -12.08 3.43 -15.36
C TYR A 99 -10.71 4.12 -15.21
N MET A 100 -9.68 3.39 -14.74
CA MET A 100 -8.33 3.94 -14.58
C MET A 100 -7.70 4.36 -15.89
N LEU A 101 -7.84 3.58 -16.96
CA LEU A 101 -7.36 3.95 -18.29
C LEU A 101 -8.09 5.19 -18.84
N ALA A 102 -9.40 5.30 -18.59
CA ALA A 102 -10.18 6.48 -18.98
C ALA A 102 -9.72 7.72 -18.22
N LEU A 103 -9.50 7.62 -16.88
CA LEU A 103 -8.96 8.74 -16.09
C LEU A 103 -7.54 9.14 -16.53
N TYR A 104 -6.71 8.17 -16.87
CA TYR A 104 -5.36 8.42 -17.37
C TYR A 104 -5.38 9.22 -18.67
N LEU A 105 -6.13 8.74 -19.66
CA LEU A 105 -6.30 9.44 -20.94
C LEU A 105 -6.92 10.82 -20.74
N ALA A 106 -7.97 10.93 -19.89
CA ALA A 106 -8.60 12.19 -19.55
C ALA A 106 -7.59 13.17 -18.93
N SER A 107 -6.71 12.71 -18.02
CA SER A 107 -5.68 13.54 -17.41
C SER A 107 -4.72 14.12 -18.44
N VAL A 108 -4.29 13.31 -19.41
CA VAL A 108 -3.39 13.74 -20.50
C VAL A 108 -4.04 14.78 -21.40
N LEU A 109 -5.29 14.52 -21.83
CA LEU A 109 -6.02 15.43 -22.70
C LEU A 109 -6.40 16.73 -21.99
N LEU A 110 -6.80 16.66 -20.73
CA LEU A 110 -7.07 17.84 -19.90
C LEU A 110 -5.80 18.64 -19.63
N CYS A 111 -4.66 17.99 -19.44
CA CYS A 111 -3.37 18.67 -19.34
C CYS A 111 -3.07 19.47 -20.61
N TYR A 112 -3.26 18.86 -21.77
CA TYR A 112 -3.09 19.55 -23.06
C TYR A 112 -4.02 20.79 -23.18
N MET A 113 -5.30 20.62 -22.85
CA MET A 113 -6.30 21.72 -22.90
C MET A 113 -5.97 22.84 -21.90
N TRP A 114 -5.53 22.48 -20.71
CA TRP A 114 -5.14 23.42 -19.67
C TRP A 114 -3.89 24.21 -20.08
N LEU A 115 -2.85 23.54 -20.60
CA LEU A 115 -1.64 24.19 -21.10
C LEU A 115 -1.98 25.19 -22.24
N GLN A 116 -2.89 24.84 -23.15
CA GLN A 116 -3.36 25.81 -24.17
C GLN A 116 -4.09 27.00 -23.53
N SER A 117 -4.85 26.80 -22.47
CA SER A 117 -5.50 27.90 -21.77
C SER A 117 -4.51 28.84 -21.06
N GLU A 118 -3.27 28.38 -20.86
CA GLU A 118 -2.12 29.15 -20.35
C GLU A 118 -1.32 29.87 -21.46
N ASP A 119 -1.95 30.11 -22.62
CA ASP A 119 -1.33 30.72 -23.77
C ASP A 119 -0.10 29.96 -24.30
N ILE A 120 -0.01 28.67 -24.02
CA ILE A 120 1.02 27.80 -24.59
C ILE A 120 0.58 27.37 -25.99
N SER A 121 1.50 27.44 -26.97
CA SER A 121 1.19 27.00 -28.34
C SER A 121 0.86 25.50 -28.40
N PRO A 122 0.09 25.05 -29.40
CA PRO A 122 -0.28 23.62 -29.50
C PRO A 122 0.90 22.66 -29.50
N PHE A 123 2.03 23.05 -30.08
CA PHE A 123 3.25 22.25 -30.12
C PHE A 123 3.86 22.07 -28.71
N PHE A 124 4.04 23.16 -27.97
CA PHE A 124 4.58 23.04 -26.59
C PHE A 124 3.58 22.43 -25.62
N SER A 125 2.27 22.63 -25.83
CA SER A 125 1.25 21.91 -25.04
C SER A 125 1.32 20.40 -25.29
N PHE A 126 1.59 19.97 -26.52
CA PHE A 126 1.84 18.56 -26.85
C PHE A 126 3.08 18.02 -26.10
N ILE A 127 4.22 18.75 -26.16
CA ILE A 127 5.44 18.36 -25.44
C ILE A 127 5.13 18.20 -23.93
N GLY A 128 4.47 19.18 -23.31
CA GLY A 128 4.10 19.11 -21.91
C GLY A 128 3.20 17.93 -21.58
N SER A 129 2.24 17.64 -22.46
CA SER A 129 1.33 16.50 -22.25
C SER A 129 2.02 15.15 -22.42
N VAL A 130 3.05 15.05 -23.25
CA VAL A 130 3.88 13.83 -23.35
C VAL A 130 4.78 13.69 -22.10
N LEU A 131 5.39 14.78 -21.63
CA LEU A 131 6.14 14.76 -20.36
C LEU A 131 5.24 14.38 -19.18
N PHE A 132 3.99 14.86 -19.16
CA PHE A 132 2.99 14.43 -18.17
C PHE A 132 2.67 12.95 -18.31
N LEU A 133 2.32 12.48 -19.53
CA LEU A 133 1.98 11.08 -19.82
C LEU A 133 3.08 10.11 -19.39
N THR A 134 4.34 10.50 -19.51
CA THR A 134 5.49 9.65 -19.20
C THR A 134 6.11 9.90 -17.81
N ALA A 135 5.48 10.72 -16.97
CA ALA A 135 5.92 10.92 -15.60
C ALA A 135 5.81 9.63 -14.79
N GLY A 136 6.88 9.25 -14.08
CA GLY A 136 6.97 7.97 -13.39
C GLY A 136 5.86 7.73 -12.37
N CYS A 137 5.35 8.77 -11.70
CA CYS A 137 4.23 8.63 -10.77
C CYS A 137 2.94 8.10 -11.42
N LEU A 138 2.78 8.22 -12.74
CA LEU A 138 1.59 7.70 -13.41
C LEU A 138 1.55 6.17 -13.54
N PHE A 139 2.67 5.48 -13.22
CA PHE A 139 2.65 4.02 -12.98
C PHE A 139 1.66 3.62 -11.87
N HIS A 140 1.32 4.53 -10.96
CA HIS A 140 0.32 4.25 -9.93
C HIS A 140 -1.10 4.07 -10.48
N MET A 141 -1.38 4.38 -11.74
CA MET A 141 -2.66 4.01 -12.39
C MET A 141 -2.91 2.50 -12.42
N HIS A 142 -1.86 1.68 -12.37
CA HIS A 142 -1.93 0.22 -12.30
C HIS A 142 -1.27 -0.38 -11.05
N ARG A 143 -0.89 0.47 -10.08
CA ARG A 143 -0.36 0.07 -8.76
C ARG A 143 -1.27 0.58 -7.65
N GLN A 144 -0.89 1.66 -6.99
CA GLN A 144 -1.66 2.34 -5.93
C GLN A 144 -2.52 3.45 -6.57
N ILE A 145 -3.66 3.09 -7.09
CA ILE A 145 -4.48 3.96 -7.95
C ILE A 145 -4.87 5.29 -7.31
N MET A 146 -5.05 5.34 -5.99
CA MET A 146 -5.41 6.56 -5.28
C MET A 146 -4.30 7.63 -5.28
N PHE A 147 -3.08 7.31 -5.72
CA PHE A 147 -2.01 8.31 -5.82
C PHE A 147 -2.22 9.24 -7.01
N VAL A 148 -2.99 8.84 -8.01
CA VAL A 148 -3.10 9.54 -9.31
C VAL A 148 -4.51 9.62 -9.88
N ASN A 149 -5.47 8.87 -9.37
CA ASN A 149 -6.83 8.79 -9.93
C ASN A 149 -7.63 10.11 -9.83
N TYR A 150 -7.23 11.06 -8.98
CA TYR A 150 -7.84 12.38 -8.83
C TYR A 150 -7.25 13.43 -9.80
N LEU A 151 -6.16 13.14 -10.51
CA LEU A 151 -5.47 14.13 -11.37
C LEU A 151 -6.35 14.80 -12.42
N PRO A 152 -7.29 14.13 -13.13
CA PRO A 152 -8.14 14.83 -14.09
C PRO A 152 -9.01 15.90 -13.41
N PHE A 153 -9.50 15.65 -12.21
CA PHE A 153 -10.32 16.60 -11.45
C PHE A 153 -9.50 17.77 -10.90
N LEU A 154 -8.23 17.50 -10.55
CA LEU A 154 -7.27 18.54 -10.18
C LEU A 154 -6.99 19.47 -11.37
N ILE A 155 -6.77 18.94 -12.57
CA ILE A 155 -6.54 19.74 -13.78
C ILE A 155 -7.82 20.52 -14.16
N LEU A 156 -8.99 19.90 -13.98
CA LEU A 156 -10.27 20.62 -14.14
C LEU A 156 -10.41 21.77 -13.13
N ALA A 157 -9.96 21.59 -11.88
CA ALA A 157 -9.92 22.69 -10.89
C ALA A 157 -9.00 23.82 -11.36
N PHE A 158 -7.81 23.52 -11.90
CA PHE A 158 -6.94 24.56 -12.52
C PHE A 158 -7.64 25.27 -13.69
N LEU A 159 -8.34 24.55 -14.54
CA LEU A 159 -9.14 25.15 -15.64
C LEU A 159 -10.27 26.02 -15.09
N CYS A 160 -10.94 25.63 -13.99
CA CYS A 160 -11.96 26.46 -13.34
C CYS A 160 -11.38 27.76 -12.80
N VAL A 161 -10.19 27.71 -12.19
CA VAL A 161 -9.46 28.91 -11.73
C VAL A 161 -9.09 29.80 -12.92
N LYS A 162 -8.43 29.26 -13.95
CA LYS A 162 -7.99 30.01 -15.14
C LYS A 162 -9.13 30.70 -15.87
N LYS A 163 -10.27 29.97 -16.05
CA LYS A 163 -11.45 30.49 -16.75
C LYS A 163 -12.42 31.24 -15.84
N ARG A 164 -12.06 31.47 -14.57
CA ARG A 164 -12.88 32.11 -13.54
C ARG A 164 -14.28 31.48 -13.34
N LYS A 165 -14.37 30.14 -13.57
CA LYS A 165 -15.61 29.37 -13.38
C LYS A 165 -15.70 28.80 -11.96
N PHE A 166 -15.61 29.64 -10.96
CA PHE A 166 -15.47 29.27 -9.55
C PHE A 166 -16.64 28.46 -8.99
N ARG A 167 -17.84 28.57 -9.57
CA ARG A 167 -19.01 27.76 -9.16
C ARG A 167 -18.82 26.26 -9.30
N PHE A 168 -17.92 25.81 -10.20
CA PHE A 168 -17.63 24.40 -10.41
C PHE A 168 -16.42 23.91 -9.60
N LEU A 169 -15.69 24.82 -8.96
CA LEU A 169 -14.50 24.48 -8.17
C LEU A 169 -14.82 23.54 -7.00
N PRO A 170 -15.90 23.75 -6.19
CA PRO A 170 -16.26 22.82 -5.12
C PRO A 170 -16.52 21.42 -5.61
N LEU A 171 -17.13 21.25 -6.78
CA LEU A 171 -17.38 19.94 -7.37
C LEU A 171 -16.08 19.24 -7.79
N CYS A 172 -15.14 19.96 -8.40
CA CYS A 172 -13.83 19.41 -8.72
C CYS A 172 -13.09 18.98 -7.45
N MET A 173 -13.12 19.80 -6.41
CA MET A 173 -12.48 19.51 -5.12
C MET A 173 -13.17 18.35 -4.38
N LEU A 174 -14.51 18.25 -4.46
CA LEU A 174 -15.26 17.08 -3.97
C LEU A 174 -14.79 15.80 -4.66
N LEU A 175 -14.70 15.80 -6.00
CA LEU A 175 -14.26 14.64 -6.76
C LEU A 175 -12.82 14.25 -6.40
N ILE A 176 -11.95 15.21 -6.07
CA ILE A 176 -10.62 14.92 -5.52
C ILE A 176 -10.75 14.17 -4.18
N CYS A 177 -11.60 14.64 -3.27
CA CYS A 177 -11.82 13.98 -1.97
C CYS A 177 -12.36 12.55 -2.13
N LEU A 178 -13.35 12.34 -3.03
CA LEU A 178 -13.94 11.02 -3.26
C LEU A 178 -12.97 10.02 -3.92
N HIS A 179 -12.04 10.50 -4.76
CA HIS A 179 -11.02 9.65 -5.38
C HIS A 179 -9.84 9.36 -4.47
N SER A 180 -9.41 10.37 -3.68
CA SER A 180 -8.32 10.20 -2.74
C SER A 180 -8.29 11.33 -1.70
N PHE A 181 -9.00 11.16 -0.61
CA PHE A 181 -8.97 12.11 0.50
C PHE A 181 -7.57 12.28 1.11
N TYR A 182 -6.73 11.25 1.06
CA TYR A 182 -5.35 11.31 1.51
C TYR A 182 -4.52 12.37 0.76
N PHE A 183 -4.71 12.50 -0.55
CA PHE A 183 -4.01 13.49 -1.38
C PHE A 183 -4.76 14.83 -1.46
N ALA A 184 -5.96 14.94 -0.90
CA ALA A 184 -6.79 16.15 -1.01
C ALA A 184 -6.09 17.38 -0.42
N ILE A 185 -5.39 17.26 0.71
CA ILE A 185 -4.65 18.37 1.35
C ILE A 185 -3.59 18.92 0.38
N ALA A 186 -2.76 18.05 -0.18
CA ALA A 186 -1.72 18.46 -1.12
C ALA A 186 -2.30 18.97 -2.46
N ALA A 187 -3.40 18.39 -2.93
CA ALA A 187 -4.11 18.86 -4.12
C ALA A 187 -4.71 20.25 -3.90
N PHE A 188 -5.30 20.50 -2.74
CA PHE A 188 -5.80 21.83 -2.38
C PHE A 188 -4.64 22.82 -2.27
N ALA A 189 -3.52 22.44 -1.67
CA ALA A 189 -2.32 23.30 -1.65
C ALA A 189 -1.82 23.60 -3.07
N ALA A 190 -1.83 22.66 -3.99
CA ALA A 190 -1.47 22.87 -5.39
C ALA A 190 -2.45 23.83 -6.11
N ILE A 191 -3.77 23.69 -5.88
CA ILE A 191 -4.78 24.63 -6.40
C ILE A 191 -4.57 26.04 -5.81
N GLY A 192 -4.29 26.13 -4.50
CA GLY A 192 -4.00 27.40 -3.82
C GLY A 192 -2.75 28.08 -4.39
N TRP A 193 -1.65 27.32 -4.61
CA TRP A 193 -0.46 27.85 -5.25
C TRP A 193 -0.73 28.35 -6.68
N TYR A 194 -1.46 27.55 -7.47
CA TYR A 194 -1.85 27.95 -8.82
C TYR A 194 -2.73 29.22 -8.82
N TRP A 195 -3.67 29.32 -7.87
CA TRP A 195 -4.47 30.52 -7.67
C TRP A 195 -3.60 31.74 -7.39
N LEU A 196 -2.66 31.63 -6.44
CA LEU A 196 -1.70 32.68 -6.09
C LEU A 196 -0.89 33.17 -7.30
N ARG A 197 -0.48 32.22 -8.17
CA ARG A 197 0.31 32.53 -9.37
C ARG A 197 -0.51 33.16 -10.50
N THR A 198 -1.80 32.90 -10.55
CA THR A 198 -2.70 33.38 -11.62
C THR A 198 -3.37 34.70 -11.27
N GLU A 199 -3.74 34.91 -10.00
CA GLU A 199 -4.50 36.08 -9.51
C GLU A 199 -3.64 36.99 -8.62
N LYS A 200 -2.44 37.39 -9.10
CA LYS A 200 -1.41 38.11 -8.32
C LYS A 200 -1.90 39.37 -7.61
N GLU A 201 -2.79 40.15 -8.23
CA GLU A 201 -3.21 41.45 -7.71
C GLU A 201 -4.36 41.40 -6.67
N THR A 202 -5.15 40.35 -6.70
CA THR A 202 -6.37 40.17 -5.89
C THR A 202 -6.26 39.11 -4.82
N PHE A 203 -5.12 38.42 -4.73
CA PHE A 203 -4.91 37.25 -3.86
C PHE A 203 -5.29 37.49 -2.40
N TRP A 204 -4.84 38.59 -1.82
CA TRP A 204 -5.07 38.85 -0.39
C TRP A 204 -6.38 39.56 -0.07
N LYS A 205 -7.04 40.20 -1.06
CA LYS A 205 -8.13 41.11 -0.72
C LYS A 205 -9.54 40.56 -0.94
N ASP A 206 -9.84 39.75 -1.93
CA ASP A 206 -11.22 39.33 -2.18
C ASP A 206 -11.43 37.92 -2.70
N SER A 207 -10.62 37.44 -3.65
CA SER A 207 -10.96 36.20 -4.36
C SER A 207 -10.54 34.96 -3.59
N PHE A 208 -9.44 34.99 -2.87
CA PHE A 208 -8.96 33.81 -2.11
C PHE A 208 -9.89 33.51 -0.94
N PHE A 209 -10.15 34.47 -0.07
CA PHE A 209 -11.00 34.25 1.09
C PHE A 209 -12.48 34.12 0.73
N LYS A 210 -12.97 34.83 -0.30
CA LYS A 210 -14.39 34.80 -0.68
C LYS A 210 -14.77 33.70 -1.65
N LYS A 211 -13.84 33.10 -2.38
CA LYS A 211 -14.11 32.08 -3.39
C LYS A 211 -13.36 30.78 -3.16
N TYR A 212 -12.03 30.82 -2.97
CA TYR A 212 -11.23 29.61 -2.83
C TYR A 212 -11.51 28.90 -1.50
N ILE A 213 -11.39 29.58 -0.36
CA ILE A 213 -11.64 28.98 0.97
C ILE A 213 -13.07 28.45 1.09
N PRO A 214 -14.13 29.20 0.74
CA PRO A 214 -15.49 28.66 0.76
C PRO A 214 -15.67 27.45 -0.16
N SER A 215 -15.01 27.42 -1.33
CA SER A 215 -15.04 26.24 -2.22
C SER A 215 -14.41 25.02 -1.59
N ALA A 216 -13.27 25.20 -0.91
CA ALA A 216 -12.59 24.11 -0.21
C ALA A 216 -13.44 23.60 0.98
N VAL A 217 -13.98 24.51 1.81
CA VAL A 217 -14.85 24.15 2.93
C VAL A 217 -16.11 23.44 2.43
N LEU A 218 -16.77 23.98 1.41
CA LEU A 218 -17.97 23.36 0.84
C LEU A 218 -17.69 21.95 0.30
N SER A 219 -16.57 21.75 -0.37
CA SER A 219 -16.19 20.42 -0.87
C SER A 219 -15.97 19.40 0.25
N VAL A 220 -15.36 19.81 1.37
CA VAL A 220 -15.18 18.96 2.55
C VAL A 220 -16.52 18.67 3.21
N CYS A 221 -17.40 19.69 3.36
CA CYS A 221 -18.75 19.47 3.88
C CYS A 221 -19.57 18.51 3.00
N MET A 222 -19.49 18.64 1.68
CA MET A 222 -20.16 17.70 0.76
C MET A 222 -19.61 16.28 0.85
N ALA A 223 -18.33 16.11 1.20
CA ALA A 223 -17.70 14.81 1.41
C ALA A 223 -17.83 14.31 2.87
N ALA A 224 -18.54 15.00 3.75
CA ALA A 224 -18.55 14.72 5.19
C ALA A 224 -19.07 13.30 5.52
N ALA A 225 -20.04 12.77 4.75
CA ALA A 225 -20.53 11.41 4.93
C ALA A 225 -19.43 10.34 4.76
N LEU A 226 -18.41 10.64 3.97
CA LEU A 226 -17.21 9.81 3.82
C LEU A 226 -16.14 10.18 4.85
N LEU A 227 -15.81 11.48 4.96
CA LEU A 227 -14.62 11.93 5.66
C LEU A 227 -14.76 11.87 7.19
N LEU A 228 -15.96 12.16 7.73
CA LEU A 228 -16.13 12.21 9.18
C LEU A 228 -16.04 10.82 9.82
N PRO A 229 -16.79 9.79 9.38
CA PRO A 229 -16.65 8.45 9.93
C PRO A 229 -15.25 7.87 9.68
N THR A 230 -14.68 8.11 8.50
CA THR A 230 -13.29 7.68 8.21
C THR A 230 -12.31 8.32 9.18
N GLY A 231 -12.46 9.60 9.48
CA GLY A 231 -11.62 10.30 10.44
C GLY A 231 -11.71 9.70 11.85
N LEU A 232 -12.90 9.36 12.32
CA LEU A 232 -13.12 8.71 13.61
C LEU A 232 -12.43 7.34 13.67
N VAL A 233 -12.60 6.51 12.63
CA VAL A 233 -11.95 5.20 12.53
C VAL A 233 -10.41 5.34 12.49
N LEU A 234 -9.87 6.33 11.79
CA LEU A 234 -8.43 6.61 11.77
C LEU A 234 -7.88 7.06 13.13
N MET A 235 -8.69 7.75 13.93
CA MET A 235 -8.30 8.16 15.28
C MET A 235 -8.29 6.96 16.25
N GLU A 236 -9.24 6.04 16.12
CA GLU A 236 -9.34 4.82 16.90
C GLU A 236 -8.20 3.85 16.57
N HIS A 237 -7.87 3.70 15.31
CA HIS A 237 -6.89 2.73 14.81
C HIS A 237 -5.58 3.39 14.36
N ARG A 238 -5.11 4.32 15.15
CA ARG A 238 -3.90 5.08 14.84
C ARG A 238 -2.68 4.17 14.83
N ARG A 239 -1.95 4.16 13.73
CA ARG A 239 -0.64 3.50 13.67
C ARG A 239 0.29 4.10 14.72
N SER A 240 0.88 3.26 15.55
CA SER A 240 1.96 3.68 16.44
C SER A 240 3.12 4.19 15.59
N GLY A 241 3.25 5.49 15.48
CA GLY A 241 4.41 6.10 14.85
C GLY A 241 5.62 5.91 15.76
N GLY A 242 6.70 5.33 15.26
CA GLY A 242 7.96 5.28 16.00
C GLY A 242 8.33 6.68 16.51
N GLY A 243 8.89 6.76 17.72
CA GLY A 243 9.18 8.00 18.42
C GLY A 243 9.99 9.02 17.61
N PHE A 244 10.03 10.24 18.07
CA PHE A 244 10.83 11.31 17.46
C PHE A 244 12.32 10.94 17.63
N SER A 245 13.03 10.70 16.54
CA SER A 245 14.45 10.35 16.53
C SER A 245 15.26 11.40 15.78
N LEU A 246 16.56 11.50 16.10
CA LEU A 246 17.48 12.38 15.37
C LEU A 246 17.50 12.06 13.86
N LEU A 247 17.36 10.79 13.48
CA LEU A 247 17.25 10.36 12.08
C LEU A 247 16.02 10.95 11.37
N LYS A 248 14.87 11.06 12.05
CA LYS A 248 13.69 11.74 11.48
C LYS A 248 13.92 13.23 11.27
N ILE A 249 14.63 13.90 12.18
CA ILE A 249 14.99 15.32 12.02
C ILE A 249 15.88 15.49 10.79
N LEU A 250 16.90 14.64 10.64
CA LEU A 250 17.79 14.65 9.47
C LEU A 250 17.03 14.38 8.17
N GLU A 251 16.05 13.45 8.17
CA GLU A 251 15.18 13.19 7.02
C GLU A 251 14.32 14.42 6.64
N LEU A 252 13.85 15.19 7.62
CA LEU A 252 13.02 16.37 7.39
C LEU A 252 13.80 17.59 6.90
N PHE A 253 14.95 17.87 7.50
CA PHE A 253 15.72 19.09 7.28
C PHE A 253 17.05 18.86 6.55
N GLY A 254 17.53 17.64 6.47
CA GLY A 254 18.70 17.29 5.69
C GLY A 254 18.42 17.41 4.18
N PRO A 255 19.39 17.94 3.38
CA PRO A 255 19.19 18.06 1.95
C PRO A 255 19.26 16.70 1.26
N ASN A 256 18.20 16.35 0.54
CA ASN A 256 18.17 15.17 -0.32
C ASN A 256 18.83 15.47 -1.67
N ILE A 257 20.11 15.18 -1.78
CA ILE A 257 20.90 15.47 -2.98
C ILE A 257 20.47 14.61 -4.17
N SER A 258 19.93 13.41 -3.94
CA SER A 258 19.48 12.52 -5.04
C SER A 258 18.26 13.04 -5.79
N MET A 259 17.54 14.02 -5.23
CA MET A 259 16.32 14.58 -5.82
C MET A 259 15.25 13.54 -6.17
N ASN A 260 15.24 12.40 -5.47
CA ASN A 260 14.32 11.30 -5.75
C ASN A 260 12.83 11.65 -5.57
N GLY A 261 12.52 12.76 -4.91
CA GLY A 261 11.16 13.31 -4.87
C GLY A 261 10.68 13.88 -6.20
N ILE A 262 11.59 14.27 -7.08
CA ILE A 262 11.31 14.88 -8.38
C ILE A 262 11.73 13.97 -9.53
N LEU A 263 12.95 13.38 -9.46
CA LEU A 263 13.60 12.71 -10.56
C LEU A 263 13.46 11.19 -10.47
N PHE A 264 13.15 10.55 -11.58
CA PHE A 264 13.27 9.12 -11.90
C PHE A 264 12.55 8.12 -11.01
N ASN A 265 12.01 8.55 -9.88
CA ASN A 265 11.36 7.69 -8.91
C ASN A 265 9.83 7.76 -9.06
N GLU A 266 9.18 6.62 -9.25
CA GLU A 266 7.73 6.51 -9.34
C GLU A 266 6.98 6.85 -8.04
N TYR A 267 7.62 6.70 -6.89
CA TYR A 267 7.11 7.16 -5.58
C TYR A 267 7.40 8.64 -5.28
N GLY A 268 7.93 9.37 -6.25
CA GLY A 268 7.98 10.82 -6.33
C GLY A 268 7.18 11.29 -7.53
N LEU A 269 7.65 12.36 -8.20
CA LEU A 269 7.05 12.82 -9.46
C LEU A 269 7.49 11.97 -10.66
N GLY A 270 8.68 11.38 -10.61
CA GLY A 270 9.23 10.59 -11.69
C GLY A 270 9.49 11.38 -12.97
N LEU A 271 9.87 12.65 -12.83
CA LEU A 271 10.23 13.52 -13.93
C LEU A 271 11.66 13.24 -14.41
N THR A 272 12.04 13.80 -15.55
CA THR A 272 13.36 13.64 -16.13
C THR A 272 14.18 14.93 -16.06
N LEU A 273 15.44 14.89 -16.51
CA LEU A 273 16.40 15.99 -16.34
C LEU A 273 15.95 17.28 -17.04
N ILE A 274 15.16 17.21 -18.12
CA ILE A 274 14.67 18.43 -18.79
C ILE A 274 13.80 19.28 -17.86
N CYS A 275 12.94 18.67 -17.05
CA CYS A 275 12.12 19.39 -16.09
C CYS A 275 13.01 20.02 -15.01
N PHE A 276 14.00 19.29 -14.52
CA PHE A 276 14.95 19.80 -13.54
C PHE A 276 15.86 20.91 -14.10
N TYR A 277 16.29 20.79 -15.35
CA TYR A 277 17.01 21.86 -16.06
C TYR A 277 16.22 23.17 -16.00
N THR A 278 14.94 23.14 -16.29
CA THR A 278 14.11 24.35 -16.31
C THR A 278 13.94 24.97 -14.93
N ILE A 279 13.89 24.15 -13.86
CA ILE A 279 13.86 24.62 -12.46
C ILE A 279 15.16 25.36 -12.14
N LEU A 280 16.33 24.76 -12.40
CA LEU A 280 17.63 25.39 -12.16
C LEU A 280 17.81 26.66 -12.98
N ALA A 281 17.43 26.63 -14.25
CA ALA A 281 17.52 27.79 -15.13
C ALA A 281 16.59 28.94 -14.69
N GLY A 282 15.46 28.63 -14.08
CA GLY A 282 14.51 29.60 -13.52
C GLY A 282 14.99 30.34 -12.26
N LEU A 283 16.02 29.82 -11.57
CA LEU A 283 16.62 30.47 -10.39
C LEU A 283 17.42 31.74 -10.72
N ASN A 284 17.77 32.00 -11.97
CA ASN A 284 18.59 33.15 -12.35
C ASN A 284 17.80 34.46 -12.28
N LYS A 285 17.98 35.23 -11.20
CA LYS A 285 17.31 36.53 -10.96
C LYS A 285 17.78 37.68 -11.88
N LYS A 286 18.93 37.60 -12.50
CA LYS A 286 19.52 38.71 -13.27
C LYS A 286 18.75 39.03 -14.55
N ASN A 287 17.88 38.14 -15.01
CA ASN A 287 17.07 38.34 -16.20
C ASN A 287 15.63 38.77 -15.83
N PRO A 288 15.14 39.93 -16.29
CA PRO A 288 13.79 40.43 -15.97
C PRO A 288 12.67 39.47 -16.37
N ALA A 289 12.80 38.79 -17.50
CA ALA A 289 11.85 37.78 -17.99
C ALA A 289 11.77 36.57 -17.07
N LYS A 290 12.78 36.33 -16.24
CA LYS A 290 12.88 35.19 -15.32
C LYS A 290 12.34 35.45 -13.93
N LYS A 291 12.02 36.69 -13.57
CA LYS A 291 11.31 36.98 -12.30
C LYS A 291 10.03 36.17 -12.17
N GLU A 292 9.42 35.84 -13.30
CA GLU A 292 8.22 35.02 -13.33
C GLU A 292 8.47 33.56 -12.92
N PHE A 293 9.61 32.97 -13.33
CA PHE A 293 9.95 31.57 -13.03
C PHE A 293 10.50 31.33 -11.62
N PHE A 294 11.11 32.37 -11.02
CA PHE A 294 11.86 32.24 -9.77
C PHE A 294 11.03 31.65 -8.60
N PRO A 295 9.79 32.11 -8.30
CA PRO A 295 9.03 31.56 -7.16
C PRO A 295 8.72 30.07 -7.33
N ASP A 296 8.34 29.66 -8.54
CA ASP A 296 8.07 28.25 -8.83
C ASP A 296 9.35 27.41 -8.73
N SER A 297 10.47 27.92 -9.26
CA SER A 297 11.77 27.25 -9.18
C SER A 297 12.23 27.05 -7.74
N VAL A 298 12.08 28.06 -6.88
CA VAL A 298 12.44 27.95 -5.46
C VAL A 298 11.55 26.92 -4.76
N LEU A 299 10.24 26.99 -4.96
CA LEU A 299 9.29 26.03 -4.36
C LEU A 299 9.63 24.60 -4.78
N PHE A 300 9.79 24.37 -6.09
CA PHE A 300 10.01 23.05 -6.63
C PHE A 300 11.36 22.46 -6.22
N LEU A 301 12.40 23.29 -6.20
CA LEU A 301 13.71 22.87 -5.70
C LEU A 301 13.64 22.52 -4.20
N SER A 302 12.92 23.32 -3.42
CA SER A 302 12.71 23.06 -1.99
C SER A 302 11.97 21.74 -1.75
N PHE A 303 10.99 21.40 -2.58
CA PHE A 303 10.28 20.10 -2.51
C PHE A 303 11.22 18.91 -2.78
N GLY A 304 12.18 19.07 -3.68
CA GLY A 304 13.16 18.01 -3.95
C GLY A 304 14.22 17.88 -2.86
N LEU A 305 14.65 19.01 -2.29
CA LEU A 305 15.73 19.03 -1.30
C LEU A 305 15.29 18.65 0.11
N PHE A 306 14.10 19.11 0.57
CA PHE A 306 13.73 19.03 1.98
C PHE A 306 12.48 18.20 2.22
N GLY A 307 12.58 17.18 3.08
CA GLY A 307 11.49 16.30 3.48
C GLY A 307 10.38 17.01 4.25
N ILE A 308 10.66 18.15 4.88
CA ILE A 308 9.68 18.91 5.68
C ILE A 308 8.41 19.27 4.89
N PHE A 309 8.53 19.60 3.60
CA PHE A 309 7.37 19.91 2.76
C PHE A 309 6.48 18.68 2.56
N SER A 310 7.10 17.52 2.32
CA SER A 310 6.35 16.26 2.23
C SER A 310 5.71 15.88 3.56
N TYR A 311 6.35 16.17 4.69
CA TYR A 311 5.80 15.94 6.03
C TYR A 311 4.56 16.81 6.30
N ILE A 312 4.65 18.12 6.03
CA ILE A 312 3.53 19.06 6.23
C ILE A 312 2.35 18.70 5.32
N LEU A 313 2.60 18.48 4.02
CA LEU A 313 1.55 18.15 3.04
C LEU A 313 0.88 16.80 3.33
N ASN A 314 1.56 15.91 4.06
CA ASN A 314 1.05 14.62 4.50
C ASN A 314 0.34 14.68 5.87
N GLY A 315 -0.08 15.83 6.32
CA GLY A 315 -0.75 16.01 7.61
C GLY A 315 0.14 15.65 8.82
N THR A 316 1.45 15.87 8.71
CA THR A 316 2.46 15.63 9.76
C THR A 316 2.59 14.16 10.22
N LEU A 317 2.17 13.21 9.40
CA LEU A 317 2.28 11.79 9.73
C LEU A 317 3.69 11.24 9.47
N TYR A 318 4.22 11.48 8.26
CA TYR A 318 5.57 11.06 7.83
C TYR A 318 6.00 11.80 6.55
N ALA A 319 7.31 11.87 6.30
CA ALA A 319 7.86 12.48 5.09
C ALA A 319 7.94 11.45 3.95
N ARG A 320 7.15 11.65 2.88
CA ARG A 320 7.16 10.80 1.69
C ARG A 320 6.96 11.61 0.42
N PRO A 321 7.85 11.47 -0.57
CA PRO A 321 7.80 12.27 -1.81
C PRO A 321 6.50 12.10 -2.60
N LYS A 322 5.81 10.98 -2.50
CA LYS A 322 4.55 10.72 -3.21
C LYS A 322 3.49 11.80 -2.99
N ILE A 323 3.50 12.46 -1.83
CA ILE A 323 2.54 13.52 -1.54
C ILE A 323 2.72 14.77 -2.41
N LEU A 324 3.84 14.87 -3.14
CA LEU A 324 4.10 15.93 -4.11
C LEU A 324 3.41 15.71 -5.46
N ILE A 325 2.85 14.52 -5.71
CA ILE A 325 2.21 14.17 -7.00
C ILE A 325 1.15 15.20 -7.44
N PRO A 326 0.32 15.81 -6.56
CA PRO A 326 -0.62 16.86 -6.98
C PRO A 326 0.04 18.10 -7.63
N PHE A 327 1.33 18.31 -7.41
CA PHE A 327 2.06 19.41 -8.03
C PHE A 327 2.59 19.06 -9.43
N LEU A 328 2.51 17.80 -9.88
CA LEU A 328 2.99 17.37 -11.19
C LEU A 328 2.55 18.29 -12.35
N PRO A 329 1.25 18.66 -12.49
CA PRO A 329 0.85 19.54 -13.58
C PRO A 329 1.54 20.91 -13.53
N LEU A 330 1.81 21.43 -12.34
CA LEU A 330 2.49 22.73 -12.17
C LEU A 330 3.98 22.66 -12.55
N PHE A 331 4.65 21.54 -12.28
CA PHE A 331 6.02 21.29 -12.75
C PHE A 331 6.06 21.26 -14.29
N ILE A 332 5.08 20.59 -14.90
CA ILE A 332 4.96 20.53 -16.36
C ILE A 332 4.70 21.92 -16.95
N LEU A 333 3.78 22.69 -16.37
CA LEU A 333 3.51 24.07 -16.79
C LEU A 333 4.77 24.95 -16.74
N HIS A 334 5.52 24.87 -15.63
CA HIS A 334 6.76 25.58 -15.46
C HIS A 334 7.78 25.21 -16.57
N CYS A 335 7.97 23.90 -16.80
CA CYS A 335 8.87 23.39 -17.83
C CYS A 335 8.49 23.93 -19.21
N VAL A 336 7.22 23.80 -19.59
CA VAL A 336 6.74 24.18 -20.91
C VAL A 336 6.76 25.71 -21.13
N ARG A 337 6.43 26.50 -20.13
CA ARG A 337 6.58 27.97 -20.17
C ARG A 337 8.02 28.37 -20.41
N TYR A 338 8.97 27.72 -19.70
CA TYR A 338 10.39 27.96 -19.91
C TYR A 338 10.83 27.59 -21.34
N LEU A 339 10.46 26.42 -21.85
CA LEU A 339 10.79 25.98 -23.20
C LEU A 339 10.21 26.93 -24.28
N LYS A 340 8.96 27.38 -24.10
CA LYS A 340 8.34 28.39 -24.98
C LYS A 340 9.10 29.70 -24.94
N SER A 341 9.46 30.21 -23.75
CA SER A 341 10.24 31.44 -23.59
C SER A 341 11.61 31.30 -24.27
N ALA A 342 12.29 30.17 -24.12
CA ALA A 342 13.55 29.87 -24.80
C ALA A 342 13.45 29.84 -26.33
N HIS A 343 12.27 29.47 -26.85
CA HIS A 343 12.03 29.49 -28.31
C HIS A 343 11.74 30.89 -28.83
N THR A 344 10.92 31.69 -28.17
CA THR A 344 10.39 32.97 -28.68
C THR A 344 11.28 34.18 -28.35
N GLU A 345 12.00 34.17 -27.22
CA GLU A 345 12.72 35.33 -26.72
C GLU A 345 14.25 35.15 -26.85
N THR A 346 14.83 35.55 -28.00
CA THR A 346 16.26 35.38 -28.28
C THR A 346 17.18 36.19 -27.38
N ASP A 347 16.74 37.35 -26.87
CA ASP A 347 17.59 38.25 -26.09
C ASP A 347 17.45 38.12 -24.55
N ARG A 348 16.46 37.39 -24.10
CA ARG A 348 16.06 37.38 -22.67
C ARG A 348 16.32 36.05 -21.94
N VAL A 349 16.69 35.00 -22.66
CA VAL A 349 16.90 33.69 -22.08
C VAL A 349 18.36 33.44 -21.80
N SER A 350 18.68 33.31 -20.55
CA SER A 350 19.94 32.90 -19.92
C SER A 350 21.27 33.27 -20.52
N SER A 351 21.97 34.18 -19.90
CA SER A 351 23.41 34.45 -20.18
C SER A 351 24.30 33.19 -19.96
N TYR A 352 23.81 32.16 -19.29
CA TYR A 352 24.56 30.93 -18.93
C TYR A 352 23.71 29.68 -19.07
N PRO A 353 23.41 29.21 -20.27
CA PRO A 353 22.61 27.97 -20.45
C PRO A 353 23.33 26.70 -19.97
N LEU A 354 24.66 26.75 -19.81
CA LEU A 354 25.47 25.62 -19.36
C LEU A 354 25.51 25.46 -17.84
N TYR A 355 25.13 26.46 -17.05
CA TYR A 355 25.13 26.35 -15.58
C TYR A 355 24.21 25.22 -15.06
N PRO A 356 22.93 25.16 -15.46
CA PRO A 356 22.07 24.05 -15.03
C PRO A 356 22.62 22.68 -15.46
N PHE A 357 23.19 22.62 -16.67
CA PHE A 357 23.78 21.39 -17.21
C PHE A 357 24.97 20.92 -16.35
N ALA A 358 25.85 21.83 -15.94
CA ALA A 358 26.99 21.49 -15.07
C ALA A 358 26.55 20.91 -13.72
N VAL A 359 25.43 21.37 -13.17
CA VAL A 359 24.84 20.79 -11.95
C VAL A 359 24.21 19.42 -12.19
N MET A 360 23.57 19.21 -13.34
CA MET A 360 22.89 17.96 -13.65
C MET A 360 23.83 16.81 -13.98
N LEU A 361 25.02 17.08 -14.49
CA LEU A 361 25.99 16.05 -14.86
C LEU A 361 26.36 15.15 -13.66
N PRO A 362 26.84 15.67 -12.51
CA PRO A 362 27.14 14.84 -11.36
C PRO A 362 25.86 14.19 -10.78
N LEU A 363 24.71 14.88 -10.81
CA LEU A 363 23.44 14.31 -10.38
C LEU A 363 23.04 13.07 -11.20
N GLY A 364 23.18 13.13 -12.52
CA GLY A 364 22.90 11.99 -13.39
C GLY A 364 23.80 10.77 -13.07
N LEU A 365 25.03 11.01 -12.66
CA LEU A 365 25.97 9.95 -12.28
C LEU A 365 25.59 9.23 -10.98
N LEU A 366 24.85 9.86 -10.07
CA LEU A 366 24.32 9.20 -8.85
C LEU A 366 23.35 8.04 -9.18
N TRP A 367 22.80 8.01 -10.39
CA TRP A 367 21.87 7.00 -10.86
C TRP A 367 22.53 5.92 -11.73
N PHE A 368 23.86 5.81 -11.67
CA PHE A 368 24.65 4.88 -12.50
C PHE A 368 24.18 3.43 -12.43
N SER A 369 23.80 2.95 -11.25
CA SER A 369 23.34 1.57 -11.04
C SER A 369 21.88 1.33 -11.43
N GLN A 370 21.15 2.36 -11.81
CA GLN A 370 19.72 2.26 -12.12
C GLN A 370 19.48 1.90 -13.58
N VAL A 371 18.35 1.23 -13.81
CA VAL A 371 17.89 0.79 -15.16
C VAL A 371 17.73 1.94 -16.14
N GLN A 372 17.43 3.13 -15.63
CA GLN A 372 17.20 4.34 -16.40
C GLN A 372 18.51 4.99 -16.87
N PHE A 373 19.66 4.57 -16.41
CA PHE A 373 20.93 5.23 -16.66
C PHE A 373 21.27 5.46 -18.15
N PRO A 374 21.06 4.51 -19.07
CA PRO A 374 21.27 4.76 -20.51
C PRO A 374 20.44 5.94 -21.05
N TRP A 375 19.19 6.06 -20.61
CA TRP A 375 18.32 7.15 -21.00
C TRP A 375 18.74 8.49 -20.39
N ILE A 376 19.30 8.48 -19.19
CA ILE A 376 19.89 9.66 -18.54
C ILE A 376 21.07 10.19 -19.36
N LEU A 377 21.94 9.33 -19.88
CA LEU A 377 23.04 9.72 -20.76
C LEU A 377 22.54 10.31 -22.09
N ILE A 378 21.52 9.69 -22.69
CA ILE A 378 20.89 10.21 -23.91
C ILE A 378 20.29 11.59 -23.63
N GLU A 379 19.56 11.76 -22.52
CA GLU A 379 18.95 13.03 -22.15
C GLU A 379 20.01 14.11 -21.90
N LEU A 380 21.11 13.80 -21.22
CA LEU A 380 22.23 14.71 -21.03
C LEU A 380 22.83 15.15 -22.37
N GLY A 381 22.98 14.24 -23.33
CA GLY A 381 23.44 14.58 -24.69
C GLY A 381 22.49 15.53 -25.41
N ILE A 382 21.17 15.27 -25.34
CA ILE A 382 20.15 16.13 -25.95
C ILE A 382 20.09 17.48 -25.24
N LEU A 383 20.21 17.55 -23.94
CA LEU A 383 20.26 18.81 -23.18
C LEU A 383 21.52 19.62 -23.48
N PHE A 384 22.64 18.96 -23.69
CA PHE A 384 23.86 19.64 -24.15
C PHE A 384 23.64 20.27 -25.52
N LEU A 385 23.05 19.54 -26.46
CA LEU A 385 22.70 20.08 -27.79
C LEU A 385 21.71 21.24 -27.66
N PHE A 386 20.71 21.11 -26.80
CA PHE A 386 19.77 22.21 -26.49
C PHE A 386 20.49 23.44 -25.96
N CYS A 387 21.43 23.29 -25.03
CA CYS A 387 22.25 24.39 -24.49
C CYS A 387 23.10 25.06 -25.58
N LEU A 388 23.67 24.28 -26.51
CA LEU A 388 24.43 24.82 -27.64
C LEU A 388 23.57 25.66 -28.56
N ILE A 389 22.35 25.19 -28.87
CA ILE A 389 21.36 25.93 -29.68
C ILE A 389 20.97 27.24 -29.01
N GLN A 390 20.70 27.22 -27.70
CA GLN A 390 20.36 28.44 -26.93
C GLN A 390 21.51 29.41 -26.86
N ARG A 391 22.75 28.94 -26.63
CA ARG A 391 23.96 29.77 -26.65
C ARG A 391 24.20 30.37 -28.00
N ARG A 392 23.92 29.65 -29.08
CA ARG A 392 24.04 30.09 -30.46
C ARG A 392 23.10 31.24 -30.79
N LYS A 393 21.85 31.20 -30.33
CA LYS A 393 20.90 32.31 -30.47
C LYS A 393 21.45 33.62 -29.88
N GLN A 394 22.30 33.55 -28.87
CA GLN A 394 22.87 34.70 -28.17
C GLN A 394 24.15 35.28 -28.84
N ASN A 395 24.87 34.43 -29.54
CA ASN A 395 26.13 34.81 -30.18
C ASN A 395 25.98 34.87 -31.73
N LEU A 396 26.24 36.02 -32.33
CA LEU A 396 26.33 36.24 -33.79
C LEU A 396 27.34 35.33 -34.50
N ILE A 397 28.04 34.43 -33.80
CA ILE A 397 29.14 33.60 -34.30
C ILE A 397 28.73 32.56 -35.36
N LEU A 398 27.45 32.47 -35.69
CA LEU A 398 26.99 31.37 -36.53
C LEU A 398 26.45 31.79 -37.90
N GLN A 399 27.24 32.44 -38.62
CA GLN A 399 27.18 32.53 -40.09
C GLN A 399 27.27 31.15 -40.81
N MET A 400 27.54 30.04 -40.11
CA MET A 400 27.67 28.72 -40.73
C MET A 400 26.34 28.08 -41.21
N PHE A 401 25.19 28.44 -40.62
CA PHE A 401 23.91 28.09 -41.25
C PHE A 401 23.30 29.34 -41.90
N LYS A 402 23.61 29.58 -43.12
CA LYS A 402 23.11 30.71 -43.90
C LYS A 402 21.58 30.72 -44.09
N ASN A 403 20.87 29.62 -43.74
CA ASN A 403 19.44 29.48 -43.92
C ASN A 403 18.66 29.45 -42.59
N PRO A 404 17.92 30.52 -42.24
CA PRO A 404 17.15 30.62 -41.02
C PRO A 404 16.03 29.55 -40.90
N ARG A 405 15.52 29.05 -42.03
CA ARG A 405 14.50 28.00 -42.07
C ARG A 405 15.06 26.64 -41.63
N ILE A 406 16.32 26.36 -41.99
CA ILE A 406 16.98 25.11 -41.55
C ILE A 406 17.22 25.16 -40.05
N PHE A 407 17.71 26.29 -39.56
CA PHE A 407 17.92 26.46 -38.09
C PHE A 407 16.63 26.28 -37.28
N ALA A 408 15.51 26.89 -37.70
CA ALA A 408 14.23 26.74 -37.05
C ALA A 408 13.73 25.27 -37.04
N ARG A 409 13.97 24.53 -38.13
CA ARG A 409 13.66 23.08 -38.18
C ARG A 409 14.51 22.25 -37.22
N VAL A 410 15.82 22.53 -37.18
CA VAL A 410 16.75 21.84 -36.24
C VAL A 410 16.36 22.14 -34.83
N GLU A 411 16.00 23.35 -34.49
CA GLU A 411 15.53 23.71 -33.16
C GLU A 411 14.25 22.95 -32.80
N LEU A 412 13.24 22.92 -33.66
CA LEU A 412 12.01 22.14 -33.43
C LEU A 412 12.29 20.65 -33.29
N LEU A 413 13.25 20.12 -34.05
CA LEU A 413 13.68 18.73 -33.93
C LEU A 413 14.27 18.46 -32.52
N VAL A 414 15.10 19.36 -31.98
CA VAL A 414 15.68 19.18 -30.65
C VAL A 414 14.60 19.19 -29.57
N TYR A 415 13.55 20.02 -29.67
CA TYR A 415 12.41 19.97 -28.77
C TYR A 415 11.65 18.63 -28.84
N LEU A 416 11.59 17.99 -30.02
CA LEU A 416 11.01 16.65 -30.14
C LEU A 416 11.94 15.57 -29.54
N LEU A 417 13.25 15.70 -29.78
CA LEU A 417 14.25 14.77 -29.24
C LEU A 417 14.24 14.73 -27.71
N ILE A 418 13.88 15.83 -27.04
CA ILE A 418 13.72 15.89 -25.57
C ILE A 418 12.74 14.83 -25.07
N LEU A 419 11.76 14.41 -25.86
CA LEU A 419 10.77 13.40 -25.49
C LEU A 419 11.28 11.96 -25.53
N ILE A 420 12.43 11.71 -26.18
CA ILE A 420 12.97 10.35 -26.36
C ILE A 420 13.31 9.72 -25.01
N ALA A 421 14.02 10.44 -24.16
CA ALA A 421 14.44 9.89 -22.86
C ALA A 421 13.25 9.63 -21.91
N PRO A 422 12.28 10.56 -21.70
CA PRO A 422 11.09 10.28 -20.89
C PRO A 422 10.29 9.08 -21.37
N VAL A 423 10.05 8.96 -22.68
CA VAL A 423 9.33 7.83 -23.29
C VAL A 423 10.13 6.54 -23.12
N GLY A 424 11.44 6.58 -23.39
CA GLY A 424 12.30 5.41 -23.25
C GLY A 424 12.41 4.93 -21.80
N MET A 425 12.55 5.84 -20.83
CA MET A 425 12.53 5.53 -19.41
C MET A 425 11.21 4.89 -18.99
N TYR A 426 10.08 5.46 -19.43
CA TYR A 426 8.75 4.94 -19.14
C TYR A 426 8.61 3.49 -19.62
N ILE A 427 8.93 3.21 -20.89
CA ILE A 427 8.86 1.86 -21.47
C ILE A 427 9.81 0.90 -20.73
N THR A 428 11.03 1.32 -20.42
CA THR A 428 12.04 0.47 -19.77
C THR A 428 11.64 0.12 -18.34
N THR A 429 11.07 1.06 -17.61
CA THR A 429 10.55 0.83 -16.25
C THR A 429 9.33 -0.10 -16.31
N ALA A 430 8.40 0.15 -17.23
CA ALA A 430 7.19 -0.67 -17.38
C ALA A 430 7.48 -2.13 -17.78
N ARG A 431 8.54 -2.38 -18.55
CA ARG A 431 8.97 -3.76 -18.89
C ARG A 431 9.48 -4.55 -17.69
N LYS A 432 9.87 -3.90 -16.61
CA LYS A 432 10.30 -4.53 -15.35
C LYS A 432 9.19 -4.61 -14.32
N GLU A 433 7.98 -4.15 -14.68
CA GLU A 433 6.81 -4.23 -13.81
C GLU A 433 6.44 -5.69 -13.56
N ASN A 434 6.02 -5.95 -12.34
CA ASN A 434 5.43 -7.24 -11.96
C ASN A 434 3.93 -7.24 -12.29
N TRP A 435 3.61 -7.38 -13.60
CA TRP A 435 2.25 -7.37 -14.10
C TRP A 435 1.44 -8.56 -13.58
N VAL A 436 0.18 -8.33 -13.25
CA VAL A 436 -0.77 -9.38 -12.87
C VAL A 436 -1.12 -10.20 -14.10
N LYS A 437 -0.99 -11.52 -14.01
CA LYS A 437 -1.38 -12.43 -15.09
C LYS A 437 -2.90 -12.56 -15.18
N LYS A 438 -3.42 -12.78 -16.38
CA LYS A 438 -4.86 -13.03 -16.59
C LYS A 438 -5.36 -14.21 -15.77
N ALA A 439 -4.55 -15.25 -15.63
CA ALA A 439 -4.87 -16.42 -14.81
C ALA A 439 -5.09 -16.08 -13.33
N ASP A 440 -4.31 -15.15 -12.78
CA ASP A 440 -4.41 -14.76 -11.36
C ASP A 440 -5.71 -13.95 -11.07
N VAL A 441 -6.26 -13.30 -12.11
CA VAL A 441 -7.53 -12.56 -12.01
C VAL A 441 -8.72 -13.50 -12.13
N SER A 442 -8.63 -14.50 -12.99
CA SER A 442 -9.71 -15.44 -13.27
C SER A 442 -9.81 -16.60 -12.27
N ALA A 443 -9.07 -16.59 -11.18
CA ALA A 443 -9.12 -17.59 -10.10
C ALA A 443 -10.51 -17.69 -9.40
N LYS A 444 -11.57 -17.29 -10.10
CA LYS A 444 -12.97 -17.47 -9.67
C LYS A 444 -13.40 -18.92 -9.52
N GLU A 445 -12.75 -19.87 -10.21
CA GLU A 445 -13.17 -21.28 -10.11
C GLU A 445 -13.04 -21.84 -8.70
N THR A 446 -11.96 -21.48 -7.98
CA THR A 446 -11.77 -21.87 -6.59
C THR A 446 -12.88 -21.33 -5.69
N TYR A 447 -13.20 -20.05 -5.84
CA TYR A 447 -14.18 -19.37 -5.00
C TYR A 447 -15.63 -19.72 -5.37
N THR A 448 -15.92 -19.97 -6.65
CA THR A 448 -17.26 -20.41 -7.07
C THR A 448 -17.60 -21.78 -6.46
N LYS A 449 -16.62 -22.68 -6.36
CA LYS A 449 -16.81 -23.99 -5.73
C LYS A 449 -16.87 -23.95 -4.21
N LEU A 450 -16.16 -22.98 -3.58
CA LEU A 450 -16.32 -22.72 -2.15
C LEU A 450 -17.73 -22.27 -1.79
N ALA A 451 -18.39 -21.50 -2.66
CA ALA A 451 -19.79 -21.11 -2.50
C ALA A 451 -20.78 -22.28 -2.54
N GLU A 452 -20.39 -23.42 -3.15
CA GLU A 452 -21.19 -24.65 -3.16
C GLU A 452 -21.06 -25.47 -1.87
N ILE A 453 -20.05 -25.18 -1.01
CA ILE A 453 -19.86 -25.86 0.27
C ILE A 453 -20.73 -25.18 1.32
N PRO A 454 -21.59 -25.89 2.03
CA PRO A 454 -22.38 -25.31 3.13
C PRO A 454 -21.44 -24.98 4.29
N MET A 455 -20.89 -23.79 4.28
CA MET A 455 -20.04 -23.30 5.37
C MET A 455 -20.92 -22.91 6.56
N ASP A 456 -20.46 -23.35 7.74
CA ASP A 456 -21.10 -22.93 8.98
C ASP A 456 -20.77 -21.46 9.26
N PRO A 457 -21.76 -20.56 9.35
CA PRO A 457 -21.55 -19.13 9.53
C PRO A 457 -20.91 -18.75 10.87
N LEU A 458 -20.81 -19.68 11.80
CA LEU A 458 -20.11 -19.49 13.08
C LEU A 458 -18.58 -19.54 12.95
N TYR A 459 -18.04 -19.83 11.78
CA TYR A 459 -16.60 -20.03 11.61
C TYR A 459 -16.05 -19.18 10.46
N HIS A 460 -14.72 -19.03 10.47
CA HIS A 460 -14.00 -18.30 9.45
C HIS A 460 -13.47 -19.23 8.35
N PHE A 461 -13.30 -18.66 7.17
CA PHE A 461 -12.49 -19.17 6.07
C PHE A 461 -11.20 -18.38 5.97
N ASP A 462 -10.08 -19.04 5.59
CA ASP A 462 -8.85 -18.33 5.25
C ASP A 462 -8.02 -19.06 4.18
N SER A 463 -6.95 -18.43 3.68
CA SER A 463 -6.09 -18.99 2.66
C SER A 463 -4.62 -18.86 3.04
N LEU A 464 -3.88 -19.96 2.98
CA LEU A 464 -2.42 -20.01 3.08
C LEU A 464 -1.75 -19.84 1.72
N THR A 465 -2.48 -19.97 0.62
CA THR A 465 -1.95 -19.81 -0.73
C THR A 465 -1.76 -18.32 -1.04
N GLU A 466 -0.55 -17.92 -1.39
CA GLU A 466 -0.21 -16.54 -1.72
C GLU A 466 -0.83 -15.51 -0.75
N PRO A 467 -0.52 -15.58 0.56
CA PRO A 467 -1.28 -14.86 1.59
C PRO A 467 -1.38 -13.34 1.35
N LEU A 468 -0.36 -12.70 0.76
CA LEU A 468 -0.42 -11.27 0.41
C LEU A 468 -1.43 -10.98 -0.70
N ALA A 469 -1.50 -11.83 -1.73
CA ALA A 469 -2.42 -11.64 -2.84
C ALA A 469 -3.86 -11.96 -2.44
N ASN A 470 -4.05 -12.97 -1.59
CA ASN A 470 -5.37 -13.51 -1.23
C ASN A 470 -5.94 -12.97 0.07
N GLY A 471 -5.19 -12.22 0.86
CA GLY A 471 -5.63 -11.74 2.18
C GLY A 471 -6.93 -10.93 2.20
N ASN A 472 -7.29 -10.28 1.09
CA ASN A 472 -8.53 -9.51 0.95
C ASN A 472 -9.53 -10.15 -0.02
N ARG A 473 -9.25 -11.32 -0.56
CA ARG A 473 -10.15 -12.03 -1.48
C ARG A 473 -11.08 -12.91 -0.67
N ALA A 474 -12.37 -12.58 -0.63
CA ALA A 474 -13.40 -13.41 -0.06
C ALA A 474 -14.19 -14.10 -1.20
N PRO A 475 -14.56 -15.37 -1.03
CA PRO A 475 -15.37 -16.07 -2.04
C PRO A 475 -16.78 -15.48 -2.17
N GLU A 476 -17.31 -14.98 -1.08
CA GLU A 476 -18.60 -14.27 -0.98
C GLU A 476 -18.54 -13.24 0.13
N ALA A 477 -19.38 -12.20 0.06
CA ALA A 477 -19.43 -11.14 1.06
C ALA A 477 -19.84 -11.63 2.45
N LYS A 478 -20.58 -12.77 2.52
CA LYS A 478 -21.05 -13.38 3.79
C LYS A 478 -20.04 -14.28 4.49
N ILE A 479 -18.93 -14.58 3.83
CA ILE A 479 -17.88 -15.45 4.40
C ILE A 479 -16.84 -14.57 5.09
N THR A 480 -16.83 -14.61 6.41
CA THR A 480 -15.85 -13.85 7.20
C THR A 480 -14.47 -14.47 7.12
N ARG A 481 -13.48 -13.63 6.91
CA ARG A 481 -12.08 -14.00 6.97
C ARG A 481 -11.41 -13.45 8.22
N SER A 482 -10.52 -14.24 8.83
CA SER A 482 -9.69 -13.76 9.94
C SER A 482 -8.56 -12.83 9.45
N SER A 483 -8.12 -12.98 8.21
CA SER A 483 -7.06 -12.18 7.61
C SER A 483 -7.57 -10.91 6.93
N MET A 484 -6.67 -9.92 6.81
CA MET A 484 -6.88 -8.72 6.01
C MET A 484 -5.54 -8.04 5.68
N TYR A 485 -5.52 -7.29 4.57
CA TYR A 485 -4.41 -6.43 4.20
C TYR A 485 -4.93 -5.05 3.78
N SER A 486 -4.87 -4.09 4.68
CA SER A 486 -5.37 -2.73 4.47
C SER A 486 -4.39 -1.69 5.01
N SER A 487 -4.52 -0.46 4.57
CA SER A 487 -3.77 0.68 5.12
C SER A 487 -4.20 1.05 6.54
N VAL A 488 -5.37 0.60 6.96
CA VAL A 488 -5.94 0.80 8.31
C VAL A 488 -6.40 -0.56 8.83
N THR A 489 -5.99 -0.91 10.04
CA THR A 489 -6.37 -2.15 10.71
C THR A 489 -6.77 -1.85 12.15
N ASN A 490 -7.69 -2.64 12.70
CA ASN A 490 -8.03 -2.57 14.11
C ASN A 490 -6.78 -2.80 14.97
N SER A 491 -6.42 -1.84 15.84
CA SER A 491 -5.18 -1.88 16.63
C SER A 491 -5.20 -3.00 17.64
N ALA A 492 -6.31 -3.17 18.39
CA ALA A 492 -6.44 -4.23 19.36
C ALA A 492 -6.34 -5.63 18.74
N TYR A 493 -6.96 -5.82 17.56
CA TYR A 493 -6.83 -7.07 16.82
C TYR A 493 -5.40 -7.30 16.31
N SER A 494 -4.72 -6.23 15.86
CA SER A 494 -3.31 -6.30 15.47
C SER A 494 -2.41 -6.70 16.64
N ASP A 495 -2.65 -6.18 17.84
CA ASP A 495 -1.89 -6.51 19.04
C ASP A 495 -2.13 -7.96 19.48
N LEU A 496 -3.38 -8.42 19.51
CA LEU A 496 -3.70 -9.83 19.71
C LEU A 496 -2.96 -10.72 18.68
N TYR A 497 -3.03 -10.34 17.41
CA TYR A 497 -2.51 -11.13 16.30
C TYR A 497 -0.99 -11.31 16.36
N TYR A 498 -0.25 -10.23 16.67
CA TYR A 498 1.20 -10.22 16.64
C TYR A 498 1.87 -10.41 18.01
N ASP A 499 1.30 -9.87 19.07
CA ASP A 499 1.96 -9.83 20.38
C ASP A 499 1.50 -10.97 21.30
N VAL A 500 0.23 -11.39 21.21
CA VAL A 500 -0.30 -12.50 22.01
C VAL A 500 -0.18 -13.83 21.26
N LEU A 501 -0.69 -13.88 20.01
CA LEU A 501 -0.65 -15.12 19.20
C LEU A 501 0.70 -15.37 18.55
N ASN A 502 1.63 -14.42 18.65
CA ASN A 502 2.99 -14.55 18.09
C ASN A 502 3.00 -14.85 16.58
N THR A 503 2.03 -14.32 15.84
CA THR A 503 1.97 -14.54 14.39
C THR A 503 3.12 -13.83 13.68
N PRO A 504 3.80 -14.50 12.73
CA PRO A 504 4.97 -13.94 12.05
C PRO A 504 4.70 -12.65 11.31
N ILE A 505 5.56 -11.64 11.46
CA ILE A 505 5.49 -10.39 10.73
C ILE A 505 6.21 -10.53 9.38
N ARG A 506 5.46 -10.58 8.29
CA ARG A 506 5.96 -10.88 6.93
C ARG A 506 6.43 -9.66 6.15
N ILE A 507 5.95 -8.46 6.49
CA ILE A 507 6.22 -7.20 5.77
C ILE A 507 6.77 -6.11 6.69
N ASN A 508 7.08 -4.93 6.14
CA ASN A 508 7.69 -3.83 6.89
C ASN A 508 6.75 -3.12 7.88
N ASN A 509 5.54 -3.63 8.12
CA ASN A 509 4.59 -3.04 9.06
C ASN A 509 3.62 -4.11 9.57
N ARG A 510 2.80 -3.75 10.56
CA ARG A 510 1.86 -4.65 11.25
C ARG A 510 0.42 -4.53 10.73
N ILE A 511 0.22 -3.98 9.52
CA ILE A 511 -1.12 -3.78 8.95
C ILE A 511 -1.61 -4.95 8.08
N ALA A 512 -0.74 -5.90 7.78
CA ALA A 512 -1.11 -7.09 7.03
C ALA A 512 -1.33 -8.24 8.00
N LEU A 513 -2.56 -8.38 8.46
CA LEU A 513 -3.01 -9.51 9.30
C LEU A 513 -3.24 -10.71 8.39
N LEU A 514 -2.14 -11.37 8.01
CA LEU A 514 -2.16 -12.43 7.00
C LEU A 514 -2.22 -13.79 7.67
N THR A 515 -3.03 -14.66 7.11
CA THR A 515 -3.13 -16.06 7.55
C THR A 515 -1.75 -16.70 7.63
N SER A 516 -1.53 -17.46 8.69
CA SER A 516 -0.39 -18.35 8.86
C SER A 516 -0.89 -19.72 9.33
N ASP A 517 -0.03 -20.71 9.22
CA ASP A 517 -0.27 -22.05 9.79
C ASP A 517 -0.04 -22.12 11.31
N ASN A 518 -0.02 -20.96 12.00
CA ASN A 518 0.00 -20.86 13.45
C ASN A 518 -1.25 -21.53 14.05
N PRO A 519 -1.13 -22.68 14.74
CA PRO A 519 -2.29 -23.43 15.22
C PRO A 519 -3.12 -22.66 16.27
N PHE A 520 -2.47 -21.81 17.07
CA PHE A 520 -3.14 -20.97 18.05
C PHE A 520 -4.03 -19.92 17.39
N MET A 521 -3.51 -19.27 16.35
CA MET A 521 -4.27 -18.31 15.54
C MET A 521 -5.47 -19.00 14.88
N LEU A 522 -5.23 -20.12 14.20
CA LEU A 522 -6.29 -20.86 13.49
C LEU A 522 -7.39 -21.32 14.45
N HIS A 523 -7.04 -21.80 15.64
CA HIS A 523 -8.00 -22.25 16.65
C HIS A 523 -8.81 -21.09 17.24
N LEU A 524 -8.13 -20.06 17.77
CA LEU A 524 -8.74 -18.96 18.52
C LEU A 524 -9.56 -18.02 17.64
N LEU A 525 -9.15 -17.85 16.38
CA LEU A 525 -9.89 -17.05 15.40
C LEU A 525 -10.94 -17.88 14.61
N GLY A 526 -11.19 -19.10 15.02
CA GLY A 526 -12.26 -19.93 14.44
C GLY A 526 -12.10 -20.24 12.96
N VAL A 527 -10.86 -20.41 12.48
CA VAL A 527 -10.59 -20.72 11.07
C VAL A 527 -10.87 -22.19 10.83
N ARG A 528 -12.13 -22.52 10.56
CA ARG A 528 -12.56 -23.88 10.31
C ARG A 528 -12.20 -24.37 8.92
N TYR A 529 -12.29 -23.50 7.94
CA TYR A 529 -12.03 -23.81 6.53
C TYR A 529 -10.78 -23.06 6.06
N ILE A 530 -9.83 -23.78 5.47
CA ILE A 530 -8.59 -23.21 5.01
C ILE A 530 -8.24 -23.71 3.61
N GLU A 531 -7.92 -22.78 2.71
CA GLU A 531 -7.33 -23.10 1.41
C GLU A 531 -5.82 -23.21 1.55
N THR A 532 -5.23 -24.32 1.12
CA THR A 532 -3.81 -24.59 1.24
C THR A 532 -3.29 -25.48 0.08
N GLU A 533 -1.98 -25.59 -0.04
CA GLU A 533 -1.36 -26.57 -0.94
C GLU A 533 -1.56 -28.00 -0.40
N LYS A 534 -1.70 -28.98 -1.31
CA LYS A 534 -2.00 -30.39 -0.94
C LYS A 534 -0.95 -31.02 -0.03
N ASP A 535 0.29 -30.59 -0.18
CA ASP A 535 1.45 -31.04 0.59
C ASP A 535 1.72 -30.18 1.83
N HIS A 536 0.85 -29.19 2.11
CA HIS A 536 1.03 -28.24 3.22
C HIS A 536 -0.28 -28.03 4.04
N ILE A 537 -0.94 -29.13 4.37
CA ILE A 537 -2.18 -29.07 5.18
C ILE A 537 -1.80 -28.93 6.65
N PRO A 538 -2.31 -27.89 7.36
CA PRO A 538 -2.03 -27.71 8.78
C PRO A 538 -2.53 -28.88 9.63
N ALA A 539 -1.85 -29.15 10.76
CA ALA A 539 -2.27 -30.19 11.68
C ALA A 539 -3.70 -29.97 12.19
N GLY A 540 -4.45 -31.06 12.32
CA GLY A 540 -5.86 -31.02 12.70
C GLY A 540 -6.83 -30.77 11.55
N TYR A 541 -6.35 -30.38 10.35
CA TYR A 541 -7.20 -30.20 9.18
C TYR A 541 -7.25 -31.46 8.31
N THR A 542 -8.40 -31.73 7.73
CA THR A 542 -8.63 -32.82 6.78
C THR A 542 -9.09 -32.26 5.45
N PRO A 543 -8.60 -32.78 4.31
CA PRO A 543 -9.03 -32.34 2.99
C PRO A 543 -10.55 -32.49 2.83
N LEU A 544 -11.24 -31.40 2.48
CA LEU A 544 -12.67 -31.41 2.20
C LEU A 544 -12.93 -31.41 0.70
N TYR A 545 -12.16 -30.63 -0.06
CA TYR A 545 -12.38 -30.39 -1.46
C TYR A 545 -11.08 -29.98 -2.18
N SER A 546 -10.86 -30.49 -3.40
CA SER A 546 -9.71 -30.07 -4.24
C SER A 546 -10.08 -28.86 -5.08
N SER A 547 -9.55 -27.70 -4.73
CA SER A 547 -9.89 -26.40 -5.35
C SER A 547 -9.20 -26.19 -6.71
N ALA A 548 -7.97 -26.68 -6.84
CA ALA A 548 -7.19 -26.68 -8.09
C ALA A 548 -6.27 -27.89 -8.14
N LYS A 549 -5.42 -27.97 -9.15
CA LYS A 549 -4.51 -29.11 -9.35
C LYS A 549 -3.68 -29.45 -8.12
N ASP A 550 -3.14 -28.39 -7.45
CA ASP A 550 -2.20 -28.53 -6.34
C ASP A 550 -2.71 -27.91 -5.03
N THR A 551 -3.98 -27.44 -4.99
CA THR A 551 -4.60 -26.84 -3.82
C THR A 551 -5.84 -27.58 -3.35
N VAL A 552 -6.10 -27.50 -2.05
CA VAL A 552 -7.29 -28.08 -1.40
C VAL A 552 -7.91 -27.07 -0.45
N VAL A 553 -9.21 -27.17 -0.21
CA VAL A 553 -9.85 -26.64 0.98
C VAL A 553 -9.89 -27.74 2.02
N ALA A 554 -9.35 -27.48 3.19
CA ALA A 554 -9.34 -28.40 4.33
C ALA A 554 -10.19 -27.86 5.48
N GLU A 555 -10.75 -28.75 6.29
CA GLU A 555 -11.61 -28.43 7.42
C GLU A 555 -10.99 -28.92 8.73
N ASN A 556 -11.05 -28.07 9.78
CA ASN A 556 -10.81 -28.47 11.15
C ASN A 556 -12.06 -28.20 11.99
N LYS A 557 -12.68 -29.26 12.50
CA LYS A 557 -13.87 -29.15 13.34
C LYS A 557 -13.56 -28.77 14.82
N ASN A 558 -12.29 -28.84 15.20
CA ASN A 558 -11.82 -28.55 16.55
C ASN A 558 -11.23 -27.15 16.65
N VAL A 559 -11.99 -26.13 16.22
CA VAL A 559 -11.65 -24.70 16.40
C VAL A 559 -12.78 -24.01 17.11
N LEU A 560 -12.49 -22.90 17.81
CA LEU A 560 -13.50 -22.13 18.51
C LEU A 560 -14.50 -21.50 17.55
N PRO A 561 -15.81 -21.53 17.86
CA PRO A 561 -16.78 -20.81 17.07
C PRO A 561 -16.62 -19.30 17.26
N ASN A 562 -17.07 -18.53 16.29
CA ASN A 562 -16.98 -17.08 16.31
C ASN A 562 -17.76 -16.44 17.48
N VAL A 563 -18.81 -17.10 17.95
CA VAL A 563 -19.61 -16.69 19.12
C VAL A 563 -19.91 -17.92 19.96
N TYR A 564 -19.56 -17.87 21.24
CA TYR A 564 -19.77 -18.97 22.18
C TYR A 564 -19.91 -18.45 23.62
N PHE A 565 -20.54 -19.24 24.47
CA PHE A 565 -20.61 -19.03 25.92
C PHE A 565 -19.60 -19.91 26.63
N THR A 566 -18.97 -19.38 27.71
CA THR A 566 -18.08 -20.14 28.57
C THR A 566 -18.09 -19.62 30.00
N SER A 567 -17.91 -20.54 30.95
CA SER A 567 -17.63 -20.22 32.36
C SER A 567 -16.12 -20.19 32.65
N ASP A 568 -15.30 -20.67 31.71
CA ASP A 568 -13.84 -20.73 31.84
C ASP A 568 -13.19 -19.37 31.60
N THR A 569 -13.02 -18.59 32.64
CA THR A 569 -12.51 -17.22 32.56
C THR A 569 -11.26 -17.03 33.39
N ILE A 570 -10.47 -16.02 33.07
CA ILE A 570 -9.32 -15.51 33.82
C ILE A 570 -9.34 -13.99 33.76
N SER A 571 -8.94 -13.32 34.83
CA SER A 571 -8.87 -11.86 34.82
C SER A 571 -7.69 -11.35 34.03
N GLU A 572 -7.86 -10.21 33.33
CA GLU A 572 -6.78 -9.53 32.59
C GLU A 572 -5.60 -9.25 33.53
N LYS A 573 -5.83 -8.87 34.77
CA LYS A 573 -4.81 -8.63 35.78
C LYS A 573 -3.96 -9.86 36.10
N GLU A 574 -4.52 -11.05 36.09
CA GLU A 574 -3.79 -12.30 36.23
C GLU A 574 -3.05 -12.66 34.96
N PHE A 575 -3.70 -12.55 33.83
CA PHE A 575 -3.13 -12.79 32.49
C PHE A 575 -1.88 -11.91 32.24
N ASP A 576 -1.89 -10.64 32.63
CA ASP A 576 -0.77 -9.72 32.45
C ASP A 576 0.47 -10.06 33.28
N ARG A 577 0.32 -10.92 34.30
CA ARG A 577 1.45 -11.40 35.10
C ARG A 577 2.23 -12.53 34.41
N PHE A 578 1.62 -13.18 33.45
CA PHE A 578 2.22 -14.28 32.74
C PHE A 578 3.25 -13.78 31.69
N ASN A 579 4.32 -14.57 31.50
CA ASN A 579 5.20 -14.36 30.40
C ASN A 579 4.51 -14.74 29.07
N GLN A 580 5.10 -14.37 27.94
CA GLN A 580 4.50 -14.53 26.61
C GLN A 580 4.08 -15.98 26.28
N ILE A 581 4.80 -16.98 26.71
CA ILE A 581 4.48 -18.40 26.50
C ILE A 581 3.31 -18.83 27.40
N GLU A 582 3.33 -18.39 28.65
CA GLU A 582 2.24 -18.62 29.62
C GLU A 582 0.95 -17.92 29.16
N GLN A 583 1.05 -16.70 28.61
CA GLN A 583 -0.09 -15.99 28.02
C GLN A 583 -0.68 -16.76 26.83
N LEU A 584 0.18 -17.34 25.97
CA LEU A 584 -0.27 -18.14 24.83
C LEU A 584 -1.02 -19.41 25.30
N GLU A 585 -0.52 -20.07 26.35
CA GLU A 585 -1.21 -21.21 26.97
C GLU A 585 -2.53 -20.78 27.61
N ALA A 586 -2.53 -19.72 28.39
CA ALA A 586 -3.70 -19.23 29.11
C ALA A 586 -4.83 -18.84 28.18
N ILE A 587 -4.56 -18.05 27.13
CA ILE A 587 -5.58 -17.63 26.15
C ILE A 587 -6.16 -18.79 25.33
N SER A 588 -5.37 -19.86 25.18
CA SER A 588 -5.84 -21.08 24.49
C SER A 588 -6.80 -21.92 25.34
N ARG A 589 -6.87 -21.67 26.64
CA ARG A 589 -7.67 -22.44 27.60
C ARG A 589 -8.74 -21.63 28.32
N LYS A 590 -8.57 -20.33 28.42
CA LYS A 590 -9.41 -19.44 29.23
C LYS A 590 -9.81 -18.21 28.43
N THR A 591 -11.02 -17.71 28.66
CA THR A 591 -11.44 -16.42 28.14
C THR A 591 -11.01 -15.31 29.11
N ILE A 592 -10.32 -14.29 28.59
CA ILE A 592 -9.79 -13.18 29.39
C ILE A 592 -10.89 -12.13 29.56
N ILE A 593 -11.13 -11.71 30.85
CA ILE A 593 -12.15 -10.70 31.16
C ILE A 593 -11.53 -9.55 31.97
N GLU A 594 -11.99 -8.33 31.71
CA GLU A 594 -11.42 -7.09 32.28
C GLU A 594 -11.60 -7.01 33.81
N ASN A 595 -12.75 -7.42 34.30
CA ASN A 595 -13.06 -7.43 35.76
C ASN A 595 -13.79 -8.69 36.15
N THR A 596 -13.30 -9.39 37.20
CA THR A 596 -14.06 -10.39 37.91
C THR A 596 -14.88 -9.68 39.00
N SER A 597 -16.12 -9.31 38.71
CA SER A 597 -17.03 -8.76 39.75
C SER A 597 -17.56 -9.81 40.75
N THR A 598 -17.11 -11.02 40.63
CA THR A 598 -17.45 -12.10 41.56
C THR A 598 -16.18 -12.58 42.24
N ASP A 599 -16.10 -12.36 43.56
CA ASP A 599 -15.27 -13.12 44.48
C ASP A 599 -15.71 -14.60 44.51
N THR A 600 -15.82 -15.24 43.37
CA THR A 600 -15.86 -16.68 43.31
C THR A 600 -14.43 -17.17 43.38
N ASP A 601 -14.13 -18.07 44.29
CA ASP A 601 -12.93 -18.88 44.36
C ASP A 601 -12.69 -19.55 43.00
N SER A 602 -12.24 -18.75 42.00
CA SER A 602 -11.79 -19.30 40.74
C SER A 602 -10.45 -19.96 41.01
N ASP A 603 -10.35 -21.23 40.79
CA ASP A 603 -9.08 -21.96 40.84
C ASP A 603 -8.05 -21.16 40.06
N VAL A 604 -6.96 -20.76 40.73
CA VAL A 604 -5.85 -20.00 40.13
C VAL A 604 -5.34 -20.80 38.96
N TYR A 605 -5.41 -20.21 37.74
CA TYR A 605 -4.87 -20.87 36.58
C TYR A 605 -3.34 -20.94 36.67
N LEU A 606 -2.78 -22.15 36.61
CA LEU A 606 -1.35 -22.37 36.62
C LEU A 606 -0.91 -22.82 35.21
N PRO A 607 -0.24 -21.94 34.47
CA PRO A 607 0.32 -22.31 33.15
C PRO A 607 1.48 -23.29 33.27
N GLY A 608 1.89 -23.91 32.16
CA GLY A 608 2.99 -24.85 32.06
C GLY A 608 2.56 -26.33 32.06
N LYS A 609 1.24 -26.59 31.97
CA LYS A 609 0.70 -27.94 31.77
C LYS A 609 0.80 -28.42 30.35
N PHE A 610 0.55 -27.52 29.37
CA PHE A 610 0.51 -27.86 27.95
C PHE A 610 1.74 -27.40 27.21
N ILE A 611 2.33 -26.26 27.57
CA ILE A 611 3.53 -25.71 26.92
C ILE A 611 4.70 -25.83 27.89
N THR A 612 5.69 -26.63 27.54
CA THR A 612 6.86 -26.88 28.38
C THR A 612 8.16 -26.53 27.65
N PRO A 613 9.21 -26.09 28.37
CA PRO A 613 10.53 -25.90 27.78
C PRO A 613 11.02 -27.20 27.14
N PHE A 614 11.62 -27.08 25.97
CA PHE A 614 12.10 -28.20 25.16
C PHE A 614 13.57 -28.01 24.78
N ALA A 615 14.37 -29.06 24.97
CA ALA A 615 15.76 -29.09 24.57
C ALA A 615 15.91 -29.97 23.30
N PRO A 616 15.88 -29.38 22.11
CA PRO A 616 15.87 -30.16 20.87
C PRO A 616 17.23 -30.81 20.61
N LYS A 617 17.21 -32.01 20.12
CA LYS A 617 18.35 -32.59 19.39
C LYS A 617 18.21 -32.20 17.94
N LEU A 618 19.16 -31.42 17.44
CA LEU A 618 19.20 -30.94 16.09
C LEU A 618 20.21 -31.71 15.26
N SER A 619 19.81 -32.21 14.12
CA SER A 619 20.70 -32.73 13.08
C SER A 619 20.52 -31.92 11.79
N ALA A 620 21.62 -31.57 11.14
CA ALA A 620 21.62 -30.87 9.86
C ALA A 620 21.78 -31.85 8.70
N ASP A 621 21.05 -31.59 7.61
CA ASP A 621 21.23 -32.36 6.37
C ASP A 621 22.33 -31.68 5.53
N GLY A 622 23.50 -32.37 5.51
CA GLY A 622 24.65 -31.94 4.70
C GLY A 622 25.62 -30.96 5.41
N LYS A 623 26.59 -30.49 4.63
CA LYS A 623 27.63 -29.55 5.08
C LYS A 623 27.14 -28.10 4.86
N LEU A 624 27.60 -27.18 5.72
CA LEU A 624 27.41 -25.76 5.52
C LEU A 624 27.98 -25.31 4.16
N PRO A 625 27.22 -24.61 3.31
CA PRO A 625 27.72 -24.04 2.07
C PRO A 625 28.85 -23.03 2.32
N ASP A 626 29.83 -22.92 1.42
CA ASP A 626 30.94 -21.94 1.52
C ASP A 626 30.46 -20.47 1.51
N SER A 627 29.25 -20.26 1.09
CA SER A 627 28.57 -18.92 1.08
C SER A 627 27.95 -18.55 2.43
N LEU A 628 27.89 -19.48 3.39
CA LEU A 628 27.29 -19.27 4.72
C LEU A 628 28.33 -19.54 5.81
N THR A 629 28.54 -18.56 6.66
CA THR A 629 29.37 -18.69 7.86
C THR A 629 28.49 -18.50 9.09
N ILE A 630 28.49 -19.46 9.99
CA ILE A 630 27.81 -19.40 11.28
C ILE A 630 28.88 -19.60 12.37
N LYS A 631 29.10 -18.57 13.18
CA LYS A 631 30.03 -18.62 14.32
C LYS A 631 29.22 -18.54 15.61
N LYS A 632 29.35 -19.56 16.45
CA LYS A 632 28.75 -19.58 17.78
C LYS A 632 29.69 -18.94 18.79
N THR A 633 29.21 -18.00 19.59
CA THR A 633 29.95 -17.36 20.67
C THR A 633 29.00 -17.26 21.88
N ALA A 634 29.21 -18.10 22.88
CA ALA A 634 28.29 -18.28 24.01
C ALA A 634 26.85 -18.54 23.52
N ASP A 635 25.92 -17.63 23.82
CA ASP A 635 24.50 -17.75 23.44
C ASP A 635 24.14 -17.03 22.15
N LYS A 636 25.12 -16.60 21.36
CA LYS A 636 24.92 -15.85 20.11
C LYS A 636 25.47 -16.61 18.92
N TYR A 637 24.75 -16.52 17.83
CA TYR A 637 25.15 -17.00 16.51
C TYR A 637 25.37 -15.80 15.61
N ASP A 638 26.61 -15.58 15.17
CA ASP A 638 26.94 -14.56 14.16
C ASP A 638 26.86 -15.19 12.77
N ILE A 639 25.96 -14.68 11.95
CA ILE A 639 25.59 -15.28 10.66
C ILE A 639 25.94 -14.31 9.54
N ILE A 640 26.81 -14.77 8.63
CA ILE A 640 27.18 -14.05 7.41
C ILE A 640 26.80 -14.91 6.21
N SER A 641 25.92 -14.43 5.38
CA SER A 641 25.46 -15.09 4.16
C SER A 641 25.73 -14.21 2.93
N LYS A 642 26.47 -14.75 1.95
CA LYS A 642 26.82 -14.04 0.71
C LYS A 642 25.67 -14.01 -0.30
N CYS A 643 24.74 -14.96 -0.22
CA CYS A 643 23.53 -15.06 -1.05
C CYS A 643 22.39 -15.68 -0.25
N GLN A 644 21.17 -15.59 -0.75
CA GLN A 644 20.04 -16.31 -0.17
C GLN A 644 20.26 -17.81 -0.35
N GLN A 645 20.08 -18.60 0.73
CA GLN A 645 20.28 -20.05 0.71
C GLN A 645 19.50 -20.75 1.81
N SER A 646 19.23 -22.03 1.61
CA SER A 646 18.44 -22.84 2.54
C SER A 646 19.24 -23.99 3.10
N LEU A 647 18.99 -24.31 4.38
CA LEU A 647 19.48 -25.50 5.05
C LEU A 647 18.30 -26.28 5.63
N THR A 648 18.41 -27.59 5.67
CA THR A 648 17.43 -28.47 6.31
C THR A 648 17.97 -28.94 7.65
N PHE A 649 17.15 -28.85 8.68
CA PHE A 649 17.40 -29.38 10.02
C PHE A 649 16.28 -30.35 10.37
N TYR A 650 16.61 -31.34 11.19
CA TYR A 650 15.65 -32.25 11.79
C TYR A 650 15.69 -32.07 13.31
N VAL A 651 14.52 -32.00 13.92
CA VAL A 651 14.31 -31.88 15.36
C VAL A 651 13.73 -33.18 15.86
N GLU A 652 14.44 -33.87 16.72
CA GLU A 652 14.04 -35.17 17.27
C GLU A 652 13.08 -35.03 18.47
N ASN A 653 12.29 -36.05 18.74
CA ASN A 653 11.43 -36.21 19.91
C ASN A 653 10.28 -35.17 20.02
N THR A 654 9.77 -34.71 18.89
CA THR A 654 8.66 -33.74 18.88
C THR A 654 7.29 -34.38 19.15
N GLY A 655 7.13 -35.67 18.86
CA GLY A 655 5.84 -36.39 18.98
C GLY A 655 4.84 -35.94 17.88
N PHE A 656 4.06 -36.88 17.38
CA PHE A 656 3.09 -36.60 16.32
C PHE A 656 1.93 -35.70 16.79
N GLY A 657 1.66 -34.66 16.03
CA GLY A 657 0.57 -33.70 16.29
C GLY A 657 0.86 -32.67 17.37
N ASN A 658 1.98 -32.73 18.09
CA ASN A 658 2.42 -31.67 18.98
C ASN A 658 2.84 -30.43 18.19
N ILE A 659 2.91 -29.27 18.88
CA ILE A 659 3.31 -28.00 18.31
C ILE A 659 4.70 -27.64 18.84
N LEU A 660 5.64 -27.46 17.92
CA LEU A 660 6.99 -27.01 18.24
C LEU A 660 7.04 -25.48 18.15
N LEU A 661 7.40 -24.82 19.24
CA LEU A 661 7.54 -23.37 19.34
C LEU A 661 9.03 -23.02 19.32
N LEU A 662 9.40 -22.14 18.38
CA LEU A 662 10.76 -21.60 18.30
C LEU A 662 10.70 -20.09 18.37
N SER A 663 11.46 -19.49 19.26
CA SER A 663 11.67 -18.03 19.28
C SER A 663 13.15 -17.69 19.42
N PHE A 664 13.54 -16.57 18.83
CA PHE A 664 14.89 -16.02 18.96
C PHE A 664 14.95 -14.54 18.64
N GLN A 665 15.94 -13.85 19.19
CA GLN A 665 16.19 -12.44 18.90
C GLN A 665 17.10 -12.30 17.69
N VAL A 666 16.81 -11.30 16.87
CA VAL A 666 17.58 -10.94 15.66
C VAL A 666 18.12 -9.52 15.81
N ASP A 667 19.43 -9.35 15.64
CA ASP A 667 20.06 -8.04 15.55
C ASP A 667 20.72 -7.88 14.18
N ASN A 668 20.29 -6.84 13.47
CA ASN A 668 20.73 -6.58 12.08
C ASN A 668 22.02 -5.76 12.08
N LYS A 669 23.05 -6.25 11.42
CA LYS A 669 24.33 -5.59 11.26
C LYS A 669 24.46 -4.84 9.95
N THR A 670 23.43 -4.81 9.11
CA THR A 670 23.39 -4.15 7.82
C THR A 670 22.22 -3.17 7.71
N ILE A 671 22.18 -2.41 6.64
CA ILE A 671 21.04 -1.50 6.34
C ILE A 671 19.84 -2.21 5.71
N ASP A 672 20.07 -3.39 5.13
CA ASP A 672 19.03 -4.18 4.46
C ASP A 672 18.14 -4.92 5.48
N PRO A 673 16.90 -5.29 5.14
CA PRO A 673 16.04 -6.06 6.03
C PRO A 673 16.59 -7.49 6.24
N VAL A 674 16.39 -8.04 7.44
CA VAL A 674 16.62 -9.45 7.71
C VAL A 674 15.31 -10.20 7.53
N VAL A 675 15.31 -11.22 6.66
CA VAL A 675 14.15 -12.07 6.38
C VAL A 675 14.56 -13.52 6.55
N ILE A 676 14.08 -14.17 7.60
CA ILE A 676 14.29 -15.59 7.80
C ILE A 676 12.98 -16.32 7.54
N ASP A 677 13.04 -17.33 6.69
CA ASP A 677 11.91 -18.18 6.37
C ASP A 677 12.20 -19.59 6.88
N ILE A 678 11.25 -20.17 7.62
CA ILE A 678 11.34 -21.56 8.07
C ILE A 678 10.04 -22.26 7.66
N ASN A 679 10.12 -23.27 6.81
CA ASN A 679 8.97 -24.00 6.28
C ASN A 679 7.88 -23.08 5.68
N ASN A 680 8.29 -22.10 4.87
CA ASN A 680 7.44 -21.07 4.29
C ASN A 680 6.82 -20.05 5.29
N ILE A 681 7.13 -20.20 6.58
CA ILE A 681 6.77 -19.22 7.62
C ILE A 681 7.82 -18.12 7.61
N ARG A 682 7.44 -16.96 7.11
CA ARG A 682 8.35 -15.84 6.90
C ARG A 682 8.27 -14.84 8.03
N ASN A 683 9.39 -14.57 8.71
CA ASN A 683 9.57 -13.43 9.62
C ASN A 683 10.49 -12.38 9.02
N LYS A 684 10.20 -11.12 9.28
CA LYS A 684 10.96 -9.99 8.75
C LYS A 684 11.25 -8.93 9.82
N LEU A 685 12.52 -8.57 9.97
CA LEU A 685 12.96 -7.35 10.62
C LEU A 685 13.21 -6.30 9.53
N SER A 686 12.59 -5.15 9.65
CA SER A 686 12.74 -4.04 8.70
C SER A 686 14.19 -3.56 8.64
N GLY A 687 14.64 -3.13 7.45
CA GLY A 687 15.92 -2.44 7.26
C GLY A 687 15.92 -1.05 7.92
N LEU A 688 17.10 -0.51 8.16
CA LEU A 688 17.32 0.76 8.87
C LEU A 688 16.52 1.94 8.27
N PHE A 689 16.41 2.00 6.94
CA PHE A 689 15.71 3.06 6.21
C PHE A 689 14.29 2.66 5.76
N ALA A 690 13.71 1.63 6.38
CA ALA A 690 12.34 1.27 6.09
C ALA A 690 11.40 2.43 6.47
N PRO A 691 10.44 2.76 5.61
CA PRO A 691 9.50 3.87 5.86
C PRO A 691 8.62 3.66 7.08
N TYR A 692 8.33 2.42 7.39
CA TYR A 692 7.51 1.98 8.52
C TYR A 692 8.22 0.79 9.15
N PRO A 693 9.23 1.02 10.01
CA PRO A 693 9.94 -0.08 10.64
C PRO A 693 8.98 -0.85 11.55
N ASN A 694 8.96 -2.17 11.38
CA ASN A 694 8.08 -3.05 12.17
C ASN A 694 8.59 -3.31 13.59
N GLY A 695 9.86 -3.01 13.87
CA GLY A 695 10.47 -3.26 15.18
C GLY A 695 10.55 -4.75 15.59
N ASN A 696 10.39 -5.65 14.62
CA ASN A 696 10.33 -7.10 14.88
C ASN A 696 11.71 -7.68 15.17
N ASN A 697 12.20 -7.45 16.37
CA ASN A 697 13.48 -7.97 16.83
C ASN A 697 13.41 -9.41 17.35
N THR A 698 12.22 -9.93 17.66
CA THR A 698 12.00 -11.31 18.08
C THR A 698 11.21 -12.04 17.03
N PHE A 699 11.76 -13.11 16.50
CA PHE A 699 11.10 -13.97 15.53
C PHE A 699 10.46 -15.15 16.23
N HIS A 700 9.20 -15.39 15.92
CA HIS A 700 8.41 -16.50 16.44
C HIS A 700 7.99 -17.43 15.32
N TYR A 701 8.06 -18.71 15.58
CA TYR A 701 7.63 -19.77 14.66
C TYR A 701 6.90 -20.83 15.46
N GLN A 702 5.79 -21.32 14.89
CA GLN A 702 5.01 -22.43 15.40
C GLN A 702 4.89 -23.47 14.31
N PHE A 703 5.37 -24.68 14.57
CA PHE A 703 5.36 -25.79 13.62
C PHE A 703 4.56 -26.95 14.16
N SER A 704 3.66 -27.51 13.36
CA SER A 704 3.03 -28.76 13.70
C SER A 704 3.99 -29.92 13.47
N ALA A 705 4.11 -30.83 14.44
CA ALA A 705 4.86 -32.07 14.27
C ALA A 705 3.96 -33.06 13.50
N ASP A 706 4.24 -33.25 12.23
CA ASP A 706 3.44 -34.03 11.28
C ASP A 706 4.07 -35.36 10.87
N SER A 707 5.18 -35.73 11.46
CA SER A 707 5.92 -36.96 11.14
C SER A 707 5.71 -38.08 12.16
N ASP A 708 5.27 -39.23 11.69
CA ASP A 708 5.22 -40.48 12.47
C ASP A 708 6.58 -40.96 12.98
N SER A 709 7.67 -40.45 12.40
CA SER A 709 9.02 -40.72 12.85
C SER A 709 9.44 -40.02 14.15
N GLY A 710 8.59 -39.12 14.68
CA GLY A 710 8.92 -38.27 15.82
C GLY A 710 9.95 -37.20 15.53
N MET A 711 10.29 -36.96 14.26
CA MET A 711 11.20 -35.91 13.82
C MET A 711 10.48 -34.84 13.01
N THR A 712 10.63 -33.57 13.39
CA THR A 712 10.11 -32.44 12.61
C THR A 712 11.20 -31.88 11.69
N LYS A 713 10.90 -31.77 10.40
CA LYS A 713 11.79 -31.20 9.39
C LYS A 713 11.63 -29.68 9.34
N LEU A 714 12.74 -28.96 9.44
CA LEU A 714 12.79 -27.51 9.35
C LEU A 714 13.71 -27.08 8.19
N LYS A 715 13.13 -26.54 7.13
CA LYS A 715 13.87 -25.93 6.02
C LYS A 715 14.04 -24.44 6.33
N VAL A 716 15.24 -24.05 6.78
CA VAL A 716 15.58 -22.67 7.12
C VAL A 716 16.21 -21.97 5.94
N THR A 717 15.62 -20.89 5.49
CA THR A 717 16.14 -20.02 4.43
C THR A 717 16.72 -18.75 5.02
N PHE A 718 18.03 -18.57 4.86
CA PHE A 718 18.79 -17.41 5.32
C PHE A 718 18.84 -16.35 4.23
N PRO A 719 18.64 -15.03 4.55
CA PRO A 719 18.83 -13.96 3.60
C PRO A 719 20.32 -13.72 3.32
N LYS A 720 20.61 -13.04 2.22
CA LYS A 720 21.91 -12.39 2.07
C LYS A 720 22.07 -11.31 3.13
N GLY A 721 23.20 -11.26 3.83
CA GLY A 721 23.49 -10.23 4.82
C GLY A 721 24.37 -10.69 5.98
N HIS A 722 24.49 -9.81 6.98
CA HIS A 722 25.19 -10.05 8.24
C HIS A 722 24.26 -9.69 9.40
N PHE A 723 23.94 -10.64 10.24
CA PHE A 723 23.05 -10.48 11.39
C PHE A 723 23.41 -11.47 12.49
N THR A 724 22.97 -11.19 13.71
CA THR A 724 23.16 -12.09 14.84
C THR A 724 21.81 -12.64 15.31
N VAL A 725 21.83 -13.90 15.73
CA VAL A 725 20.71 -14.58 16.39
C VAL A 725 21.12 -14.89 17.83
N SER A 726 20.26 -14.58 18.79
CA SER A 726 20.49 -14.82 20.21
C SER A 726 19.20 -15.20 20.94
N ASN A 727 19.31 -15.63 22.20
CA ASN A 727 18.17 -16.02 23.03
C ASN A 727 17.26 -17.04 22.34
N VAL A 728 17.85 -18.09 21.77
CA VAL A 728 17.09 -19.15 21.10
C VAL A 728 16.36 -19.98 22.16
N GLN A 729 15.03 -19.98 22.08
CA GLN A 729 14.15 -20.70 22.99
C GLN A 729 13.30 -21.68 22.22
N TRP A 730 13.16 -22.87 22.77
CA TRP A 730 12.32 -23.92 22.24
C TRP A 730 11.32 -24.36 23.31
N HIS A 731 10.07 -24.52 22.89
CA HIS A 731 9.02 -25.11 23.71
C HIS A 731 8.28 -26.17 22.90
N LEU A 732 7.75 -27.13 23.56
CA LEU A 732 6.88 -28.16 23.00
C LEU A 732 5.50 -28.01 23.62
N CYS A 733 4.51 -27.82 22.77
CA CYS A 733 3.11 -27.74 23.17
C CYS A 733 2.42 -29.07 22.85
N ASN A 734 1.73 -29.60 23.83
CA ASN A 734 0.91 -30.79 23.70
C ASN A 734 -0.28 -30.50 22.77
N LYS A 735 -0.53 -31.36 21.79
CA LYS A 735 -1.66 -31.25 20.83
C LYS A 735 -3.03 -31.14 21.49
N HIS A 736 -3.18 -31.65 22.70
CA HIS A 736 -4.41 -31.64 23.49
C HIS A 736 -4.72 -30.26 24.12
N ILE A 737 -3.91 -29.23 23.87
CA ILE A 737 -4.16 -27.88 24.36
C ILE A 737 -5.50 -27.34 23.85
N PHE A 738 -5.92 -27.76 22.66
CA PHE A 738 -7.16 -27.33 22.03
C PHE A 738 -8.33 -28.29 22.28
N ASP A 739 -8.12 -29.39 23.02
CA ASP A 739 -9.20 -30.31 23.37
C ASP A 739 -10.16 -29.63 24.35
N ASP A 740 -11.39 -29.50 23.91
CA ASP A 740 -12.45 -28.86 24.66
C ASP A 740 -13.07 -29.85 25.63
N GLU A 741 -12.82 -29.66 26.92
CA GLU A 741 -13.41 -30.47 27.97
C GLU A 741 -14.83 -29.99 28.33
N ASN A 742 -15.72 -29.80 27.33
CA ASN A 742 -17.15 -29.46 27.55
C ASN A 742 -17.43 -28.08 28.20
N THR A 743 -16.53 -27.13 28.15
CA THR A 743 -16.67 -25.81 28.80
C THR A 743 -17.26 -24.74 27.89
N ILE A 744 -17.55 -25.07 26.62
CA ILE A 744 -18.04 -24.12 25.60
C ILE A 744 -19.40 -24.52 25.10
N THR A 745 -20.35 -23.59 25.16
CA THR A 745 -21.65 -23.70 24.50
C THR A 745 -21.64 -22.86 23.23
N LYS A 746 -21.87 -23.47 22.07
CA LYS A 746 -21.92 -22.80 20.78
C LYS A 746 -23.23 -22.04 20.63
N ALA A 747 -23.17 -20.85 20.02
CA ALA A 747 -24.36 -20.14 19.61
C ALA A 747 -25.03 -20.86 18.41
N VAL A 748 -26.33 -20.70 18.28
CA VAL A 748 -27.06 -21.02 17.05
C VAL A 748 -27.25 -19.73 16.28
N CYS A 749 -26.70 -19.67 15.07
CA CYS A 749 -26.77 -18.48 14.23
C CYS A 749 -28.10 -18.44 13.47
N ASP A 750 -28.88 -17.38 13.66
CA ASP A 750 -30.16 -17.17 12.93
C ASP A 750 -29.89 -16.33 11.66
N SER A 751 -29.12 -15.27 11.79
CA SER A 751 -28.72 -14.44 10.65
C SER A 751 -27.36 -13.78 10.86
N ARG A 752 -26.73 -13.39 9.75
CA ARG A 752 -25.42 -12.73 9.75
C ARG A 752 -25.35 -11.67 8.66
N THR A 753 -24.75 -10.53 8.99
CA THR A 753 -24.49 -9.39 8.09
C THR A 753 -25.76 -8.95 7.34
N GLU A 754 -26.86 -8.75 8.08
CA GLU A 754 -28.12 -8.30 7.53
C GLU A 754 -28.41 -6.84 7.87
N ARG A 755 -29.02 -6.13 6.91
CA ARG A 755 -29.50 -4.76 7.10
C ARG A 755 -30.97 -4.66 6.74
N SER A 756 -31.79 -4.32 7.73
CA SER A 756 -33.27 -4.33 7.57
C SER A 756 -33.83 -3.05 6.96
N ALA A 757 -33.15 -1.90 7.09
CA ALA A 757 -33.59 -0.62 6.55
C ALA A 757 -32.40 0.32 6.24
N PHE A 758 -32.62 1.27 5.33
CA PHE A 758 -31.59 2.19 4.85
C PHE A 758 -30.88 2.98 5.97
N LEU A 759 -31.57 3.34 7.04
CA LEU A 759 -31.02 4.09 8.16
C LEU A 759 -30.69 3.24 9.39
N SER A 760 -30.95 1.95 9.36
CA SER A 760 -30.56 1.02 10.43
C SER A 760 -29.11 0.59 10.24
N GLY A 761 -28.40 0.31 11.33
CA GLY A 761 -27.11 -0.34 11.28
C GLY A 761 -27.21 -1.77 10.74
N THR A 762 -26.07 -2.35 10.39
CA THR A 762 -26.00 -3.76 9.96
C THR A 762 -26.02 -4.66 11.18
N THR A 763 -26.90 -5.65 11.21
CA THR A 763 -26.86 -6.74 12.18
C THR A 763 -25.72 -7.68 11.80
N VAL A 764 -24.62 -7.61 12.55
CA VAL A 764 -23.41 -8.39 12.28
C VAL A 764 -23.64 -9.87 12.57
N PHE A 765 -24.35 -10.16 13.66
CA PHE A 765 -24.70 -11.51 14.08
C PHE A 765 -26.01 -11.47 14.86
N SER A 766 -26.92 -12.36 14.56
CA SER A 766 -28.13 -12.65 15.36
C SER A 766 -28.22 -14.15 15.59
N GLY A 767 -28.54 -14.53 16.80
CA GLY A 767 -28.62 -15.94 17.16
C GLY A 767 -29.10 -16.13 18.57
N SER A 768 -29.14 -17.39 18.99
CA SER A 768 -29.53 -17.81 20.34
C SER A 768 -28.43 -18.67 20.97
N ILE A 769 -28.32 -18.60 22.30
CA ILE A 769 -27.40 -19.41 23.05
C ILE A 769 -28.07 -19.85 24.36
N HIS A 770 -27.87 -21.08 24.75
CA HIS A 770 -28.41 -21.61 26.01
C HIS A 770 -27.27 -21.68 27.03
N ALA A 771 -27.35 -20.91 28.09
CA ALA A 771 -26.39 -20.92 29.17
C ALA A 771 -26.97 -21.66 30.38
N GLU A 772 -26.29 -22.72 30.87
CA GLU A 772 -26.71 -23.52 32.01
C GLU A 772 -26.14 -22.99 33.35
N SER A 773 -25.20 -22.07 33.28
CA SER A 773 -24.49 -21.51 34.41
C SER A 773 -24.17 -20.02 34.20
N ASN A 774 -23.59 -19.37 35.20
CA ASN A 774 -23.01 -18.04 35.08
C ASN A 774 -21.73 -18.13 34.24
N GLY A 775 -21.53 -17.20 33.33
CA GLY A 775 -20.35 -17.14 32.47
C GLY A 775 -20.35 -15.92 31.59
N VAL A 776 -19.58 -15.96 30.50
CA VAL A 776 -19.41 -14.86 29.53
C VAL A 776 -19.70 -15.30 28.11
N LEU A 777 -20.24 -14.37 27.34
CA LEU A 777 -20.34 -14.50 25.90
C LEU A 777 -19.04 -14.01 25.29
N ALA A 778 -18.31 -14.90 24.61
CA ALA A 778 -17.07 -14.60 23.92
C ALA A 778 -17.29 -14.54 22.42
N SER A 779 -16.54 -13.68 21.73
CA SER A 779 -16.59 -13.57 20.29
C SER A 779 -15.20 -13.29 19.70
N ALA A 780 -14.91 -13.86 18.52
CA ALA A 780 -13.74 -13.51 17.72
C ALA A 780 -13.94 -12.22 16.88
N ILE A 781 -15.08 -11.55 17.01
CA ILE A 781 -15.34 -10.25 16.37
C ILE A 781 -14.53 -9.16 17.11
N PRO A 782 -13.62 -8.44 16.42
CA PRO A 782 -12.82 -7.41 17.07
C PRO A 782 -13.66 -6.26 17.60
N ARG A 783 -13.41 -5.83 18.85
CA ARG A 783 -14.06 -4.65 19.43
C ARG A 783 -13.72 -3.41 18.61
N GLN A 784 -14.73 -2.62 18.30
CA GLN A 784 -14.61 -1.35 17.59
C GLN A 784 -15.77 -0.43 17.96
N ASN A 785 -15.57 0.89 17.81
CA ASN A 785 -16.61 1.87 18.09
C ASN A 785 -17.82 1.70 17.16
N GLY A 786 -19.03 1.81 17.74
CA GLY A 786 -20.28 1.63 17.02
C GLY A 786 -20.76 0.17 16.93
N LEU A 787 -20.01 -0.79 17.45
CA LEU A 787 -20.48 -2.16 17.64
C LEU A 787 -21.21 -2.25 18.98
N GLU A 788 -22.47 -2.66 18.95
CA GLU A 788 -23.33 -2.80 20.11
C GLU A 788 -23.80 -4.25 20.26
N LEU A 789 -23.84 -4.75 21.49
CA LEU A 789 -24.34 -6.08 21.81
C LEU A 789 -25.68 -5.96 22.54
N TYR A 790 -26.66 -6.68 22.04
CA TYR A 790 -27.98 -6.80 22.68
C TYR A 790 -28.21 -8.24 23.13
N ILE A 791 -28.58 -8.43 24.39
CA ILE A 791 -28.96 -9.72 24.95
C ILE A 791 -30.41 -9.59 25.39
N ASP A 792 -31.28 -10.47 24.94
CA ASP A 792 -32.73 -10.48 25.23
C ASP A 792 -33.40 -9.12 24.97
N GLY A 793 -32.95 -8.43 23.89
CA GLY A 793 -33.49 -7.15 23.49
C GLY A 793 -33.04 -5.94 24.36
N ARG A 794 -32.03 -6.13 25.21
CA ARG A 794 -31.49 -5.10 26.12
C ARG A 794 -30.02 -4.83 25.89
#